data_f0e1aabd233fd4fa0933f7bb21326bc8
#
_entry.id   f0e1aabd233fd4fa0933f7bb21326bc8
#
_cell.length_a   1.000
_cell.length_b   1.000
_cell.length_c   1.000
_cell.angle_alpha   90.00
_cell.angle_beta   90.00
_cell.angle_gamma   90.00
#
_symmetry.space_group_name_H-M   'P 1'
#
loop_
_entity.id
_entity.type
_entity.pdbx_description
1 polymer ?
#
loop_
_entity_poly.entity_id
_entity_poly.type
_entity_poly.pdbx_seq_one_letter_code
_entity_poly.pdbx_strand_id
1 'polypeptide(L)'
;MLYEIIKGSKIAEPKITAIVPVYNVISYIDETIHSLLNQTLKDIEIILVDDGSTDGSFEKIISYGEKYDNICVAKEPNAGPGMARNNGLSIAKGKYISFVDSDDILPERALEIMYEAAEREQVGIVTGISVSFNNSRSWFIGGHFKKGVFKRGRKTLLQNPEMLYTLGPCNKLYRRDVVQDIRFPDSIKVAEDHPFVIEAYLKSNNIYTVDEIIYNYRAREDVGDISLSQIVTADPYASFKDIVASIKLSDDLLKRYVTNPIALQKIRIDYYDRIIATDIWPAYKGILLNGNTETQIKMFDAFRELLDSMDFHLFNNLGVFQRLLTFETINRYTFIKETARPSYLRALRLAYEKLDPGSLNKLLTSDFPKEVRAGEKAAKRNSVKPIYNRLVARKLGATIAAGFESVIVQNWKKLVGISRNFYARRIAFPLYKLAKKQRKVVFLTNKHVELSDSFKAVYDELILQKPDYQVVGYLKQPQRTILELLKMYKDIATAEYVFLDDYYRQIYGLTLRKDSEVIQLWHAAGAFKKFGFSSIGYADSNTESFERNAHQNYTKVVVSSSEIVPFYADAFGVDEKNVLPLGVPRTDRFFNEEYKTYIKTVFEGRYPALKNKKVITYAPTFRGGPGERQQFIMNLNIRRLAEQLGDEYVLVLKMHPSVVSGVGIPFDLQEFAFNMSSEDINDVLINTDILITDYSSVVFDFSIMEKPVLFYAYDLENYLGERNFYYDFEEFVPGPIVRTNDEVIRAIKANDFDLDKVRAFKERFFDDLDGNSAERIVKELIK
;
A
#
# COMPACT_ATOMS: atom_id res chain seq x y z
N MET A 1 37.62 -18.60 -23.45
CA MET A 1 36.65 -18.43 -22.35
C MET A 1 36.82 -17.03 -21.83
N LEU A 2 35.74 -16.34 -21.59
CA LEU A 2 35.74 -14.93 -21.13
C LEU A 2 35.91 -14.77 -19.62
N TYR A 3 36.04 -15.88 -18.87
CA TYR A 3 36.18 -15.89 -17.41
C TYR A 3 37.22 -16.92 -16.95
N GLU A 4 37.73 -16.72 -15.72
CA GLU A 4 38.70 -17.61 -15.06
C GLU A 4 38.10 -18.11 -13.74
N ILE A 5 38.20 -19.42 -13.48
CA ILE A 5 37.81 -19.99 -12.18
C ILE A 5 39.02 -19.89 -11.24
N ILE A 6 38.93 -19.00 -10.24
CA ILE A 6 40.01 -18.77 -9.27
C ILE A 6 39.99 -19.89 -8.21
N LYS A 7 38.79 -20.34 -7.80
CA LYS A 7 38.61 -21.46 -6.88
C LYS A 7 37.31 -22.21 -7.20
N GLY A 8 37.39 -23.54 -7.34
CA GLY A 8 36.24 -24.39 -7.55
C GLY A 8 35.59 -24.84 -6.25
N SER A 9 34.27 -25.08 -6.27
CA SER A 9 33.52 -25.73 -5.20
C SER A 9 33.88 -27.23 -5.13
N LYS A 10 33.99 -27.76 -3.90
CA LYS A 10 34.22 -29.19 -3.62
C LYS A 10 32.93 -30.04 -3.54
N ILE A 11 31.75 -29.43 -3.60
CA ILE A 11 30.49 -30.20 -3.63
C ILE A 11 30.35 -30.84 -5.02
N ALA A 12 30.16 -32.15 -5.03
CA ALA A 12 30.04 -32.91 -6.28
C ALA A 12 28.63 -32.81 -6.89
N GLU A 13 27.60 -32.99 -6.08
CA GLU A 13 26.18 -33.03 -6.49
C GLU A 13 25.32 -32.13 -5.60
N PRO A 14 25.41 -30.82 -5.78
CA PRO A 14 24.57 -29.90 -4.99
C PRO A 14 23.10 -29.98 -5.41
N LYS A 15 22.21 -29.84 -4.45
CA LYS A 15 20.76 -29.69 -4.71
C LYS A 15 20.48 -28.39 -5.47
N ILE A 16 21.13 -27.31 -5.02
CA ILE A 16 20.97 -25.98 -5.58
C ILE A 16 22.35 -25.37 -5.84
N THR A 17 22.51 -24.69 -6.98
CA THR A 17 23.56 -23.71 -7.19
C THR A 17 22.99 -22.29 -7.10
N ALA A 18 23.46 -21.49 -6.15
CA ALA A 18 23.20 -20.06 -6.05
C ALA A 18 24.28 -19.30 -6.82
N ILE A 19 23.89 -18.51 -7.81
CA ILE A 19 24.78 -17.71 -8.66
C ILE A 19 24.66 -16.24 -8.29
N VAL A 20 25.78 -15.61 -7.90
CA VAL A 20 25.87 -14.24 -7.41
C VAL A 20 26.81 -13.44 -8.31
N PRO A 21 26.31 -12.51 -9.15
CA PRO A 21 27.14 -11.55 -9.87
C PRO A 21 27.67 -10.50 -8.89
N VAL A 22 28.97 -10.24 -8.89
CA VAL A 22 29.64 -9.34 -7.95
C VAL A 22 30.33 -8.21 -8.71
N TYR A 23 29.93 -6.95 -8.42
CA TYR A 23 30.58 -5.77 -8.98
C TYR A 23 30.47 -4.57 -8.04
N ASN A 24 31.58 -4.16 -7.43
CA ASN A 24 31.68 -2.99 -6.54
C ASN A 24 30.62 -2.98 -5.44
N VAL A 25 30.60 -4.01 -4.59
CA VAL A 25 29.59 -4.24 -3.53
C VAL A 25 30.22 -4.56 -2.17
N ILE A 26 31.41 -4.03 -1.91
CA ILE A 26 32.19 -4.31 -0.69
C ILE A 26 31.38 -4.08 0.60
N SER A 27 30.46 -3.11 0.58
CA SER A 27 29.64 -2.74 1.72
C SER A 27 28.50 -3.72 2.00
N TYR A 28 28.12 -4.58 1.05
CA TYR A 28 26.90 -5.41 1.13
C TYR A 28 27.19 -6.91 1.04
N ILE A 29 28.27 -7.31 0.36
CA ILE A 29 28.54 -8.69 -0.04
C ILE A 29 28.64 -9.67 1.14
N ASP A 30 29.09 -9.20 2.30
CA ASP A 30 29.16 -10.02 3.52
C ASP A 30 27.78 -10.51 3.94
N GLU A 31 26.79 -9.63 3.97
CA GLU A 31 25.42 -9.97 4.35
C GLU A 31 24.81 -10.96 3.37
N THR A 32 25.02 -10.74 2.07
CA THR A 32 24.54 -11.65 1.02
C THR A 32 25.12 -13.05 1.17
N ILE A 33 26.47 -13.17 1.30
CA ILE A 33 27.14 -14.47 1.46
C ILE A 33 26.69 -15.16 2.75
N HIS A 34 26.59 -14.42 3.86
CA HIS A 34 26.12 -14.99 5.11
C HIS A 34 24.68 -15.50 5.00
N SER A 35 23.79 -14.79 4.29
CA SER A 35 22.41 -15.24 4.07
C SER A 35 22.34 -16.57 3.31
N LEU A 36 23.27 -16.82 2.39
CA LEU A 36 23.39 -18.08 1.65
C LEU A 36 24.01 -19.20 2.48
N LEU A 37 25.03 -18.91 3.29
CA LEU A 37 25.69 -19.89 4.17
C LEU A 37 24.76 -20.34 5.32
N ASN A 38 23.88 -19.46 5.78
CA ASN A 38 22.93 -19.73 6.86
C ASN A 38 21.63 -20.39 6.41
N GLN A 39 21.49 -20.73 5.12
CA GLN A 39 20.30 -21.45 4.67
C GLN A 39 20.13 -22.78 5.41
N THR A 40 18.89 -23.12 5.76
CA THR A 40 18.52 -24.38 6.41
C THR A 40 18.79 -25.59 5.51
N LEU A 41 18.53 -25.46 4.22
CA LEU A 41 18.95 -26.44 3.19
C LEU A 41 20.49 -26.46 3.13
N LYS A 42 21.10 -27.65 3.24
CA LYS A 42 22.57 -27.76 3.18
C LYS A 42 23.06 -28.00 1.75
N ASP A 43 23.44 -28.88 1.19
CA ASP A 43 23.88 -29.23 -0.17
C ASP A 43 23.73 -28.09 -1.22
N ILE A 44 24.21 -26.88 -0.87
CA ILE A 44 24.16 -25.69 -1.72
C ILE A 44 25.56 -25.33 -2.20
N GLU A 45 25.73 -25.25 -3.50
CA GLU A 45 26.88 -24.61 -4.14
C GLU A 45 26.63 -23.11 -4.29
N ILE A 46 27.61 -22.27 -3.97
CA ILE A 46 27.55 -20.82 -4.13
C ILE A 46 28.63 -20.44 -5.15
N ILE A 47 28.22 -19.82 -6.27
CA ILE A 47 29.13 -19.33 -7.31
C ILE A 47 29.13 -17.82 -7.26
N LEU A 48 30.27 -17.24 -6.86
CA LEU A 48 30.52 -15.80 -6.84
C LEU A 48 31.29 -15.43 -8.10
N VAL A 49 30.70 -14.62 -8.99
CA VAL A 49 31.32 -14.20 -10.24
C VAL A 49 31.68 -12.73 -10.17
N ASP A 50 32.99 -12.40 -10.03
CA ASP A 50 33.47 -11.03 -10.04
C ASP A 50 33.47 -10.48 -11.45
N ASP A 51 32.70 -9.43 -11.69
CA ASP A 51 32.58 -8.71 -12.97
C ASP A 51 33.51 -7.50 -13.02
N GLY A 52 34.80 -7.69 -12.60
CA GLY A 52 35.85 -6.67 -12.67
C GLY A 52 35.74 -5.60 -11.59
N SER A 53 35.48 -5.97 -10.33
CA SER A 53 35.40 -5.05 -9.19
C SER A 53 36.73 -4.33 -8.92
N THR A 54 36.62 -3.10 -8.39
CA THR A 54 37.76 -2.21 -8.08
C THR A 54 37.74 -1.67 -6.65
N ASP A 55 36.73 -2.04 -5.83
CA ASP A 55 36.48 -1.54 -4.48
C ASP A 55 36.96 -2.47 -3.36
N GLY A 56 37.59 -3.62 -3.71
CA GLY A 56 37.99 -4.67 -2.75
C GLY A 56 37.01 -5.83 -2.66
N SER A 57 35.89 -5.80 -3.41
CA SER A 57 34.91 -6.90 -3.43
C SER A 57 35.54 -8.22 -3.90
N PHE A 58 36.44 -8.17 -4.87
CA PHE A 58 37.10 -9.37 -5.39
C PHE A 58 37.96 -10.07 -4.33
N GLU A 59 38.83 -9.34 -3.62
CA GLU A 59 39.65 -9.84 -2.53
C GLU A 59 38.78 -10.46 -1.42
N LYS A 60 37.66 -9.81 -1.15
CA LYS A 60 36.69 -10.26 -0.16
C LYS A 60 36.11 -11.62 -0.51
N ILE A 61 35.57 -11.79 -1.74
CA ILE A 61 34.98 -13.07 -2.15
C ILE A 61 35.99 -14.21 -2.24
N ILE A 62 37.26 -13.91 -2.58
CA ILE A 62 38.37 -14.90 -2.52
C ILE A 62 38.50 -15.44 -1.08
N SER A 63 38.52 -14.55 -0.09
CA SER A 63 38.65 -14.97 1.31
C SER A 63 37.53 -15.92 1.76
N TYR A 64 36.30 -15.70 1.29
CA TYR A 64 35.20 -16.64 1.49
C TYR A 64 35.41 -17.96 0.75
N GLY A 65 35.87 -17.90 -0.50
CA GLY A 65 36.22 -19.07 -1.29
C GLY A 65 37.25 -19.96 -0.59
N GLU A 66 38.29 -19.37 0.00
CA GLU A 66 39.31 -20.09 0.75
C GLU A 66 38.77 -20.76 2.03
N LYS A 67 37.80 -20.10 2.71
CA LYS A 67 37.24 -20.53 3.97
C LYS A 67 36.16 -21.61 3.83
N TYR A 68 35.35 -21.58 2.77
CA TYR A 68 34.19 -22.44 2.61
C TYR A 68 34.32 -23.34 1.36
N ASP A 69 34.19 -24.65 1.54
CA ASP A 69 34.34 -25.66 0.49
C ASP A 69 33.21 -25.67 -0.54
N ASN A 70 32.06 -25.10 -0.22
CA ASN A 70 30.89 -25.00 -1.08
C ASN A 70 30.87 -23.71 -1.93
N ILE A 71 31.87 -22.83 -1.79
CA ILE A 71 31.99 -21.60 -2.57
C ILE A 71 32.93 -21.80 -3.76
N CYS A 72 32.45 -21.43 -4.94
CA CYS A 72 33.23 -21.27 -6.17
C CYS A 72 33.42 -19.78 -6.45
N VAL A 73 34.63 -19.35 -6.80
CA VAL A 73 34.93 -17.96 -7.16
C VAL A 73 35.42 -17.94 -8.60
N ALA A 74 34.77 -17.15 -9.43
CA ALA A 74 35.21 -16.89 -10.83
C ALA A 74 35.38 -15.37 -11.03
N LYS A 75 36.23 -15.01 -12.03
CA LYS A 75 36.47 -13.61 -12.38
C LYS A 75 36.35 -13.41 -13.89
N GLU A 76 35.81 -12.26 -14.28
CA GLU A 76 35.73 -11.81 -15.66
C GLU A 76 36.02 -10.32 -15.80
N PRO A 77 36.38 -9.82 -17.02
CA PRO A 77 36.34 -8.39 -17.29
C PRO A 77 34.91 -7.87 -17.24
N ASN A 78 34.70 -6.64 -16.77
CA ASN A 78 33.37 -6.06 -16.65
C ASN A 78 32.55 -6.15 -17.94
N ALA A 79 31.53 -6.99 -17.92
CA ALA A 79 30.63 -7.27 -19.03
C ALA A 79 29.14 -7.15 -18.65
N GLY A 80 28.89 -6.82 -17.38
CA GLY A 80 27.54 -6.62 -16.81
C GLY A 80 26.96 -7.86 -16.15
N PRO A 81 25.94 -7.69 -15.29
CA PRO A 81 25.39 -8.76 -14.45
C PRO A 81 24.79 -9.93 -15.24
N GLY A 82 24.27 -9.66 -16.44
CA GLY A 82 23.75 -10.71 -17.32
C GLY A 82 24.85 -11.70 -17.76
N MET A 83 26.02 -11.18 -18.09
CA MET A 83 27.18 -12.02 -18.48
C MET A 83 27.74 -12.79 -17.29
N ALA A 84 27.87 -12.15 -16.13
CA ALA A 84 28.27 -12.83 -14.89
C ALA A 84 27.33 -13.98 -14.53
N ARG A 85 25.99 -13.77 -14.65
CA ARG A 85 25.00 -14.85 -14.48
C ARG A 85 25.13 -15.94 -15.52
N ASN A 86 25.42 -15.62 -16.81
CA ASN A 86 25.63 -16.60 -17.86
C ASN A 86 26.89 -17.47 -17.60
N ASN A 87 27.99 -16.85 -17.15
CA ASN A 87 29.20 -17.57 -16.82
C ASN A 87 29.03 -18.45 -15.59
N GLY A 88 28.36 -17.94 -14.53
CA GLY A 88 27.98 -18.75 -13.39
C GLY A 88 27.09 -19.95 -13.76
N LEU A 89 26.10 -19.74 -14.64
CA LEU A 89 25.23 -20.81 -15.13
C LEU A 89 26.00 -21.89 -15.91
N SER A 90 27.06 -21.52 -16.66
CA SER A 90 27.84 -22.47 -17.43
C SER A 90 28.66 -23.45 -16.59
N ILE A 91 28.96 -23.09 -15.33
CA ILE A 91 29.73 -23.92 -14.39
C ILE A 91 28.90 -24.50 -13.23
N ALA A 92 27.62 -24.14 -13.16
CA ALA A 92 26.71 -24.60 -12.13
C ALA A 92 26.45 -26.11 -12.21
N LYS A 93 26.52 -26.79 -11.04
CA LYS A 93 26.36 -28.24 -10.93
C LYS A 93 25.01 -28.65 -10.34
N GLY A 94 24.32 -27.73 -9.62
CA GLY A 94 23.08 -28.00 -8.90
C GLY A 94 21.96 -28.52 -9.80
N LYS A 95 21.10 -29.37 -9.21
CA LYS A 95 19.84 -29.80 -9.85
C LYS A 95 18.95 -28.60 -10.14
N TYR A 96 18.99 -27.62 -9.26
CA TYR A 96 18.30 -26.34 -9.38
C TYR A 96 19.27 -25.17 -9.35
N ILE A 97 18.87 -24.05 -9.97
CA ILE A 97 19.60 -22.80 -10.05
C ILE A 97 18.80 -21.69 -9.36
N SER A 98 19.45 -20.89 -8.54
CA SER A 98 18.91 -19.65 -7.98
C SER A 98 19.88 -18.50 -8.29
N PHE A 99 19.38 -17.40 -8.84
CA PHE A 99 20.18 -16.17 -8.98
C PHE A 99 19.95 -15.29 -7.76
N VAL A 100 21.00 -14.65 -7.27
CA VAL A 100 20.94 -13.77 -6.09
C VAL A 100 21.81 -12.56 -6.38
N ASP A 101 21.26 -11.35 -6.27
CA ASP A 101 22.02 -10.14 -6.41
C ASP A 101 22.92 -9.90 -5.20
N SER A 102 24.12 -9.36 -5.42
CA SER A 102 25.20 -9.30 -4.42
C SER A 102 24.98 -8.28 -3.28
N ASP A 103 23.88 -7.54 -3.31
CA ASP A 103 23.45 -6.61 -2.26
C ASP A 103 22.15 -7.05 -1.58
N ASP A 104 21.57 -8.19 -1.99
CA ASP A 104 20.31 -8.71 -1.50
C ASP A 104 20.49 -9.81 -0.45
N ILE A 105 19.41 -10.16 0.25
CA ILE A 105 19.44 -11.13 1.36
C ILE A 105 18.31 -12.16 1.19
N LEU A 106 18.63 -13.44 1.38
CA LEU A 106 17.64 -14.50 1.40
C LEU A 106 17.19 -14.80 2.85
N PRO A 107 15.88 -15.01 3.09
CA PRO A 107 15.39 -15.65 4.33
C PRO A 107 16.08 -17.01 4.55
N GLU A 108 16.33 -17.38 5.79
CA GLU A 108 17.05 -18.61 6.15
C GLU A 108 16.44 -19.90 5.56
N ARG A 109 15.11 -19.95 5.39
CA ARG A 109 14.39 -21.09 4.83
C ARG A 109 14.03 -20.94 3.35
N ALA A 110 14.47 -19.89 2.69
CA ALA A 110 14.02 -19.55 1.33
C ALA A 110 14.31 -20.69 0.33
N LEU A 111 15.55 -21.17 0.30
CA LEU A 111 15.95 -22.23 -0.62
C LEU A 111 15.34 -23.59 -0.25
N GLU A 112 15.13 -23.88 1.03
CA GLU A 112 14.42 -25.08 1.49
C GLU A 112 12.97 -25.08 1.01
N ILE A 113 12.22 -24.00 1.26
CA ILE A 113 10.81 -23.84 0.85
C ILE A 113 10.66 -24.02 -0.65
N MET A 114 11.53 -23.38 -1.43
CA MET A 114 11.47 -23.49 -2.89
C MET A 114 11.87 -24.88 -3.39
N TYR A 115 12.88 -25.49 -2.78
CA TYR A 115 13.32 -26.84 -3.15
C TYR A 115 12.25 -27.90 -2.85
N GLU A 116 11.68 -27.88 -1.64
CA GLU A 116 10.59 -28.78 -1.26
C GLU A 116 9.36 -28.61 -2.17
N ALA A 117 9.01 -27.37 -2.50
CA ALA A 117 7.92 -27.09 -3.43
C ALA A 117 8.23 -27.65 -4.82
N ALA A 118 9.46 -27.45 -5.35
CA ALA A 118 9.88 -27.96 -6.65
C ALA A 118 9.82 -29.49 -6.72
N GLU A 119 10.32 -30.17 -5.68
CA GLU A 119 10.32 -31.63 -5.62
C GLU A 119 8.92 -32.21 -5.40
N ARG A 120 8.11 -31.62 -4.54
CA ARG A 120 6.74 -32.07 -4.28
C ARG A 120 5.84 -31.89 -5.49
N GLU A 121 5.93 -30.71 -6.13
CA GLU A 121 5.05 -30.34 -7.25
C GLU A 121 5.61 -30.79 -8.60
N GLN A 122 6.85 -31.26 -8.68
CA GLN A 122 7.52 -31.67 -9.94
C GLN A 122 7.45 -30.59 -11.01
N VAL A 123 7.79 -29.35 -10.64
CA VAL A 123 7.72 -28.19 -11.52
C VAL A 123 9.12 -27.76 -11.99
N GLY A 124 9.16 -27.02 -13.09
CA GLY A 124 10.41 -26.49 -13.61
C GLY A 124 10.85 -25.19 -12.95
N ILE A 125 9.91 -24.44 -12.37
CA ILE A 125 10.19 -23.14 -11.70
C ILE A 125 9.32 -23.02 -10.47
N VAL A 126 9.94 -22.60 -9.36
CA VAL A 126 9.24 -22.12 -8.16
C VAL A 126 9.56 -20.65 -7.97
N THR A 127 8.58 -19.85 -7.57
CA THR A 127 8.75 -18.44 -7.23
C THR A 127 7.92 -18.06 -6.01
N GLY A 128 8.31 -17.01 -5.30
CA GLY A 128 7.60 -16.56 -4.12
C GLY A 128 7.75 -15.05 -3.87
N ILE A 129 7.25 -14.59 -2.74
CA ILE A 129 7.14 -13.17 -2.41
C ILE A 129 8.52 -12.53 -2.29
N SER A 130 8.70 -11.39 -2.96
CA SER A 130 9.82 -10.48 -2.75
C SER A 130 9.39 -9.28 -1.93
N VAL A 131 10.23 -8.88 -0.98
CA VAL A 131 10.06 -7.68 -0.16
C VAL A 131 11.24 -6.75 -0.42
N SER A 132 10.97 -5.47 -0.65
CA SER A 132 12.04 -4.46 -0.67
C SER A 132 12.36 -4.00 0.73
N PHE A 133 13.64 -3.71 1.02
CA PHE A 133 14.07 -3.19 2.31
C PHE A 133 15.21 -2.17 2.18
N ASN A 134 15.37 -1.34 3.19
CA ASN A 134 16.53 -0.47 3.39
C ASN A 134 16.88 -0.45 4.89
N ASN A 135 17.78 0.42 5.31
CA ASN A 135 18.22 0.51 6.71
C ASN A 135 17.09 0.88 7.70
N SER A 136 15.99 1.44 7.20
CA SER A 136 14.91 1.98 8.03
C SER A 136 13.60 1.20 7.94
N ARG A 137 13.33 0.46 6.86
CA ARG A 137 12.03 -0.19 6.63
C ARG A 137 12.09 -1.30 5.58
N SER A 138 11.07 -2.16 5.59
CA SER A 138 10.76 -3.08 4.50
C SER A 138 9.34 -2.84 3.95
N TRP A 139 9.09 -3.17 2.67
CA TRP A 139 7.78 -3.01 2.04
C TRP A 139 7.56 -4.00 0.89
N PHE A 140 6.34 -4.41 0.70
CA PHE A 140 5.96 -5.24 -0.44
C PHE A 140 6.05 -4.49 -1.75
N ILE A 141 6.52 -5.13 -2.80
CA ILE A 141 6.52 -4.57 -4.15
C ILE A 141 5.07 -4.43 -4.62
N GLY A 142 4.58 -3.18 -4.71
CA GLY A 142 3.16 -2.88 -4.89
C GLY A 142 2.52 -3.49 -6.14
N GLY A 143 3.29 -3.69 -7.23
CA GLY A 143 2.84 -4.38 -8.44
C GLY A 143 2.52 -5.85 -8.19
N HIS A 144 3.35 -6.55 -7.44
CA HIS A 144 3.19 -7.97 -7.09
C HIS A 144 1.92 -8.21 -6.28
N PHE A 145 1.71 -7.38 -5.27
CA PHE A 145 0.58 -7.52 -4.35
C PHE A 145 -0.76 -7.20 -5.03
N LYS A 146 -0.83 -6.05 -5.72
CA LYS A 146 -2.06 -5.60 -6.41
C LYS A 146 -2.53 -6.55 -7.50
N LYS A 147 -1.61 -7.29 -8.12
CA LYS A 147 -1.92 -8.24 -9.19
C LYS A 147 -2.11 -9.67 -8.69
N GLY A 148 -1.88 -9.94 -7.41
CA GLY A 148 -2.03 -11.27 -6.83
C GLY A 148 -1.04 -12.30 -7.40
N VAL A 149 0.20 -11.86 -7.72
CA VAL A 149 1.22 -12.68 -8.38
C VAL A 149 1.50 -13.95 -7.58
N PHE A 150 1.60 -13.86 -6.27
CA PHE A 150 2.03 -14.92 -5.38
C PHE A 150 0.90 -15.64 -4.65
N LYS A 151 -0.28 -15.74 -5.26
CA LYS A 151 -1.26 -16.72 -4.79
C LYS A 151 -0.70 -18.11 -4.99
N ARG A 152 -0.60 -18.89 -3.90
CA ARG A 152 -0.07 -20.26 -3.92
C ARG A 152 -0.76 -21.13 -4.97
N GLY A 153 0.01 -21.89 -5.72
CA GLY A 153 -0.51 -22.84 -6.69
C GLY A 153 0.27 -22.91 -8.00
N ARG A 154 -0.18 -23.84 -8.87
CA ARG A 154 0.41 -24.02 -10.20
C ARG A 154 -0.01 -22.92 -11.15
N LYS A 155 0.92 -22.47 -11.98
CA LYS A 155 0.72 -21.40 -12.95
C LYS A 155 1.41 -21.71 -14.27
N THR A 156 0.91 -21.08 -15.33
CA THR A 156 1.59 -20.95 -16.61
C THR A 156 1.55 -19.50 -17.05
N LEU A 157 2.52 -19.04 -17.82
CA LEU A 157 2.52 -17.64 -18.28
C LEU A 157 1.25 -17.28 -19.07
N LEU A 158 0.74 -18.20 -19.88
CA LEU A 158 -0.41 -17.95 -20.76
C LEU A 158 -1.76 -17.90 -20.00
N GLN A 159 -1.89 -18.67 -18.94
CA GLN A 159 -3.11 -18.68 -18.11
C GLN A 159 -3.06 -17.63 -16.99
N ASN A 160 -1.88 -17.24 -16.58
CA ASN A 160 -1.58 -16.37 -15.44
C ASN A 160 -0.71 -15.19 -15.87
N PRO A 161 -1.23 -14.22 -16.65
CA PRO A 161 -0.45 -13.09 -17.15
C PRO A 161 0.06 -12.16 -16.03
N GLU A 162 -0.46 -12.31 -14.80
CA GLU A 162 0.10 -11.66 -13.62
C GLU A 162 1.58 -12.02 -13.37
N MET A 163 2.05 -13.16 -13.90
CA MET A 163 3.47 -13.56 -13.84
C MET A 163 4.40 -12.59 -14.57
N LEU A 164 3.89 -11.79 -15.51
CA LEU A 164 4.63 -10.70 -16.15
C LEU A 164 5.05 -9.58 -15.18
N TYR A 165 4.49 -9.53 -13.98
CA TYR A 165 4.90 -8.55 -12.96
C TYR A 165 6.07 -9.03 -12.09
N THR A 166 6.55 -10.27 -12.27
CA THR A 166 7.73 -10.84 -11.62
C THR A 166 8.74 -11.35 -12.66
N LEU A 167 9.32 -10.43 -13.45
CA LEU A 167 10.31 -10.75 -14.49
C LEU A 167 11.76 -10.68 -14.00
N GLY A 168 12.03 -10.26 -12.77
CA GLY A 168 13.37 -10.38 -12.17
C GLY A 168 13.77 -11.85 -11.99
N PRO A 169 15.04 -12.23 -12.16
CA PRO A 169 15.48 -13.62 -12.10
C PRO A 169 15.65 -14.13 -10.66
N CYS A 170 15.79 -13.24 -9.68
CA CYS A 170 16.35 -13.56 -8.35
C CYS A 170 15.39 -14.22 -7.36
N ASN A 171 14.11 -13.95 -7.41
CA ASN A 171 13.12 -14.56 -6.52
C ASN A 171 12.60 -15.91 -7.04
N LYS A 172 13.45 -16.71 -7.62
CA LYS A 172 13.08 -17.95 -8.30
C LYS A 172 14.08 -19.07 -8.10
N LEU A 173 13.57 -20.27 -8.10
CA LEU A 173 14.33 -21.49 -8.20
C LEU A 173 14.00 -22.16 -9.54
N TYR A 174 14.99 -22.32 -10.40
CA TYR A 174 14.86 -22.90 -11.72
C TYR A 174 15.42 -24.32 -11.75
N ARG A 175 14.72 -25.29 -12.28
CA ARG A 175 15.31 -26.59 -12.59
C ARG A 175 16.35 -26.39 -13.71
N ARG A 176 17.57 -26.92 -13.52
CA ARG A 176 18.71 -26.63 -14.40
C ARG A 176 18.43 -26.94 -15.89
N ASP A 177 17.74 -28.05 -16.18
CA ASP A 177 17.40 -28.44 -17.57
C ASP A 177 16.47 -27.43 -18.27
N VAL A 178 15.73 -26.61 -17.52
CA VAL A 178 14.90 -25.53 -18.09
C VAL A 178 15.77 -24.37 -18.56
N VAL A 179 16.83 -24.01 -17.81
CA VAL A 179 17.57 -22.75 -18.03
C VAL A 179 19.00 -22.93 -18.57
N GLN A 180 19.55 -24.14 -18.59
CA GLN A 180 20.95 -24.39 -18.99
C GLN A 180 21.29 -23.86 -20.40
N ASP A 181 20.32 -23.82 -21.32
CA ASP A 181 20.48 -23.35 -22.69
C ASP A 181 19.92 -21.95 -22.93
N ILE A 182 19.35 -21.30 -21.91
CA ILE A 182 18.91 -19.90 -21.98
C ILE A 182 20.07 -18.99 -21.57
N ARG A 183 20.14 -17.82 -22.19
CA ARG A 183 21.19 -16.84 -21.89
C ARG A 183 20.58 -15.46 -21.68
N PHE A 184 21.10 -14.73 -20.70
CA PHE A 184 20.90 -13.28 -20.62
C PHE A 184 21.55 -12.63 -21.85
N PRO A 185 20.87 -11.67 -22.51
CA PRO A 185 21.46 -11.00 -23.69
C PRO A 185 22.66 -10.14 -23.30
N ASP A 186 23.74 -10.27 -24.03
CA ASP A 186 25.00 -9.54 -23.80
C ASP A 186 24.98 -8.07 -24.23
N SER A 187 24.06 -7.73 -25.15
CA SER A 187 23.92 -6.37 -25.71
C SER A 187 22.93 -5.47 -24.92
N ILE A 188 22.28 -5.96 -23.90
CA ILE A 188 21.26 -5.26 -23.11
C ILE A 188 21.73 -5.19 -21.65
N LYS A 189 21.89 -3.98 -21.10
CA LYS A 189 22.33 -3.75 -19.72
C LYS A 189 21.17 -3.47 -18.75
N VAL A 190 20.04 -2.98 -19.26
CA VAL A 190 18.85 -2.66 -18.48
C VAL A 190 17.68 -3.48 -19.02
N ALA A 191 16.96 -4.18 -18.14
CA ALA A 191 15.89 -5.14 -18.47
C ALA A 191 16.38 -6.36 -19.28
N GLU A 192 17.63 -6.76 -19.10
CA GLU A 192 18.24 -7.98 -19.66
C GLU A 192 17.61 -9.27 -19.10
N ASP A 193 16.99 -9.15 -17.95
CA ASP A 193 16.31 -10.22 -17.23
C ASP A 193 14.95 -10.62 -17.86
N HIS A 194 14.25 -9.69 -18.50
CA HIS A 194 12.93 -9.97 -19.08
C HIS A 194 12.96 -11.08 -20.14
N PRO A 195 13.81 -11.03 -21.18
CA PRO A 195 13.90 -12.11 -22.15
C PRO A 195 14.24 -13.46 -21.52
N PHE A 196 15.18 -13.49 -20.57
CA PHE A 196 15.60 -14.71 -19.88
C PHE A 196 14.44 -15.35 -19.13
N VAL A 197 13.73 -14.55 -18.31
CA VAL A 197 12.63 -15.08 -17.48
C VAL A 197 11.41 -15.46 -18.32
N ILE A 198 11.08 -14.69 -19.36
CA ILE A 198 10.01 -15.04 -20.31
C ILE A 198 10.30 -16.37 -21.00
N GLU A 199 11.53 -16.56 -21.51
CA GLU A 199 11.91 -17.81 -22.14
C GLU A 199 11.86 -18.98 -21.16
N ALA A 200 12.34 -18.78 -19.91
CA ALA A 200 12.26 -19.80 -18.86
C ALA A 200 10.81 -20.17 -18.52
N TYR A 201 9.92 -19.19 -18.42
CA TYR A 201 8.50 -19.44 -18.18
C TYR A 201 7.85 -20.23 -19.33
N LEU A 202 8.17 -19.88 -20.57
CA LEU A 202 7.62 -20.54 -21.76
C LEU A 202 8.17 -21.96 -21.91
N LYS A 203 9.45 -22.20 -21.69
CA LYS A 203 10.07 -23.54 -21.73
C LYS A 203 9.57 -24.44 -20.61
N SER A 204 9.51 -23.91 -19.40
CA SER A 204 9.00 -24.68 -18.25
C SER A 204 7.53 -25.04 -18.41
N ASN A 205 6.71 -24.09 -18.83
CA ASN A 205 5.26 -24.17 -18.91
C ASN A 205 4.61 -24.79 -17.65
N ASN A 206 5.31 -24.78 -16.52
CA ASN A 206 4.92 -25.40 -15.26
C ASN A 206 5.65 -24.67 -14.11
N ILE A 207 4.98 -23.68 -13.54
CA ILE A 207 5.48 -22.81 -12.48
C ILE A 207 4.66 -23.07 -11.22
N TYR A 208 5.28 -23.05 -10.07
CA TYR A 208 4.57 -23.06 -8.79
C TYR A 208 4.88 -21.79 -8.01
N THR A 209 3.85 -21.13 -7.49
CA THR A 209 4.02 -19.96 -6.62
C THR A 209 3.81 -20.37 -5.17
N VAL A 210 4.76 -19.99 -4.31
CA VAL A 210 4.62 -20.05 -2.86
C VAL A 210 4.20 -18.66 -2.33
N ASP A 211 3.48 -18.63 -1.22
CA ASP A 211 2.99 -17.40 -0.59
C ASP A 211 3.84 -16.97 0.61
N GLU A 212 5.05 -17.54 0.69
CA GLU A 212 6.10 -17.15 1.64
C GLU A 212 7.05 -16.10 1.06
N ILE A 213 7.67 -15.31 1.94
CA ILE A 213 8.74 -14.39 1.59
C ILE A 213 10.01 -15.23 1.39
N ILE A 214 10.54 -15.20 0.16
CA ILE A 214 11.73 -15.99 -0.22
C ILE A 214 12.89 -15.10 -0.68
N TYR A 215 12.68 -13.79 -0.78
CA TYR A 215 13.69 -12.87 -1.29
C TYR A 215 13.53 -11.46 -0.73
N ASN A 216 14.63 -10.83 -0.31
CA ASN A 216 14.68 -9.47 0.18
C ASN A 216 15.56 -8.62 -0.72
N TYR A 217 14.92 -7.70 -1.43
CA TYR A 217 15.52 -6.77 -2.38
C TYR A 217 15.95 -5.49 -1.67
N ARG A 218 17.25 -5.17 -1.70
CA ARG A 218 17.79 -3.98 -1.05
C ARG A 218 17.58 -2.72 -1.89
N ALA A 219 16.98 -1.71 -1.28
CA ALA A 219 16.95 -0.36 -1.83
C ALA A 219 18.08 0.46 -1.20
N ARG A 220 19.16 0.71 -1.96
CA ARG A 220 20.34 1.46 -1.49
C ARG A 220 19.97 2.92 -1.20
N GLU A 221 20.49 3.48 -0.12
CA GLU A 221 20.22 4.87 0.32
C GLU A 221 21.40 5.81 0.11
N ASP A 222 22.59 5.30 -0.15
CA ASP A 222 23.82 6.08 -0.24
C ASP A 222 23.91 6.87 -1.55
N VAL A 223 24.18 8.17 -1.45
CA VAL A 223 24.18 9.15 -2.55
C VAL A 223 25.30 8.91 -3.58
N GLY A 224 26.22 7.97 -3.35
CA GLY A 224 27.36 7.64 -4.23
C GLY A 224 27.33 6.23 -4.82
N ASP A 225 26.45 5.36 -4.33
CA ASP A 225 26.40 3.93 -4.66
C ASP A 225 25.07 3.56 -5.32
N ILE A 226 24.93 3.95 -6.59
CA ILE A 226 23.67 3.83 -7.34
C ILE A 226 23.53 2.39 -7.87
N SER A 227 22.44 1.70 -7.51
CA SER A 227 22.10 0.40 -8.09
C SER A 227 21.75 0.51 -9.59
N LEU A 228 21.89 -0.59 -10.35
CA LEU A 228 21.52 -0.62 -11.79
C LEU A 228 20.08 -0.16 -12.03
N SER A 229 19.14 -0.48 -11.16
CA SER A 229 17.76 0.01 -11.23
C SER A 229 17.63 1.53 -11.00
N GLN A 230 18.60 2.15 -10.34
CA GLN A 230 18.68 3.60 -10.15
C GLN A 230 19.43 4.30 -11.31
N ILE A 231 20.22 3.58 -12.10
CA ILE A 231 20.93 4.08 -13.31
C ILE A 231 19.95 4.56 -14.38
N VAL A 232 18.72 4.05 -14.41
CA VAL A 232 17.64 4.58 -15.29
C VAL A 232 17.49 6.10 -15.17
N THR A 233 17.87 6.68 -14.04
CA THR A 233 17.86 8.14 -13.81
C THR A 233 19.15 8.84 -14.24
N ALA A 234 20.29 8.14 -14.33
CA ALA A 234 21.60 8.71 -14.68
C ALA A 234 21.77 8.84 -16.21
N ASP A 235 21.44 7.79 -16.99
CA ASP A 235 21.33 7.84 -18.45
C ASP A 235 19.97 7.29 -18.93
N PRO A 236 18.93 8.12 -18.91
CA PRO A 236 17.59 7.70 -19.29
C PRO A 236 17.47 7.22 -20.74
N TYR A 237 18.34 7.71 -21.65
CA TYR A 237 18.28 7.29 -23.05
C TYR A 237 18.91 5.92 -23.29
N ALA A 238 20.06 5.63 -22.70
CA ALA A 238 20.65 4.29 -22.78
C ALA A 238 19.67 3.25 -22.20
N SER A 239 19.11 3.54 -21.04
CA SER A 239 18.09 2.70 -20.42
C SER A 239 16.85 2.52 -21.31
N PHE A 240 16.34 3.61 -21.90
CA PHE A 240 15.20 3.54 -22.82
C PHE A 240 15.49 2.66 -24.04
N LYS A 241 16.68 2.78 -24.64
CA LYS A 241 17.12 1.97 -25.76
C LYS A 241 17.20 0.48 -25.41
N ASP A 242 17.77 0.16 -24.26
CA ASP A 242 17.90 -1.20 -23.76
C ASP A 242 16.52 -1.83 -23.49
N ILE A 243 15.61 -1.08 -22.85
CA ILE A 243 14.22 -1.54 -22.63
C ILE A 243 13.53 -1.84 -23.97
N VAL A 244 13.69 -0.98 -25.00
CA VAL A 244 13.12 -1.23 -26.33
C VAL A 244 13.71 -2.48 -26.97
N ALA A 245 15.03 -2.71 -26.83
CA ALA A 245 15.68 -3.92 -27.32
C ALA A 245 15.16 -5.17 -26.59
N SER A 246 15.04 -5.10 -25.27
CA SER A 246 14.47 -6.18 -24.44
C SER A 246 13.03 -6.52 -24.85
N ILE A 247 12.20 -5.51 -25.15
CA ILE A 247 10.82 -5.72 -25.65
C ILE A 247 10.83 -6.50 -26.95
N LYS A 248 11.65 -6.09 -27.93
CA LYS A 248 11.72 -6.75 -29.25
C LYS A 248 12.12 -8.21 -29.10
N LEU A 249 13.17 -8.48 -28.31
CA LEU A 249 13.64 -9.83 -28.05
C LEU A 249 12.58 -10.70 -27.34
N SER A 250 11.94 -10.15 -26.33
CA SER A 250 10.85 -10.85 -25.60
C SER A 250 9.65 -11.13 -26.51
N ASP A 251 9.26 -10.19 -27.36
CA ASP A 251 8.16 -10.38 -28.34
C ASP A 251 8.48 -11.49 -29.36
N ASP A 252 9.74 -11.58 -29.79
CA ASP A 252 10.19 -12.64 -30.69
C ASP A 252 10.20 -14.01 -29.99
N LEU A 253 10.54 -14.07 -28.69
CA LEU A 253 10.40 -15.29 -27.89
C LEU A 253 8.92 -15.70 -27.75
N LEU A 254 8.03 -14.76 -27.45
CA LEU A 254 6.59 -15.05 -27.40
C LEU A 254 6.07 -15.64 -28.73
N LYS A 255 6.47 -15.05 -29.88
CA LYS A 255 6.10 -15.56 -31.21
C LYS A 255 6.69 -16.93 -31.50
N ARG A 256 7.90 -17.23 -31.00
CA ARG A 256 8.59 -18.51 -31.20
C ARG A 256 7.91 -19.66 -30.42
N TYR A 257 7.53 -19.41 -29.17
CA TYR A 257 7.06 -20.46 -28.27
C TYR A 257 5.53 -20.60 -28.22
N VAL A 258 4.77 -19.56 -28.57
CA VAL A 258 3.31 -19.57 -28.46
C VAL A 258 2.69 -19.77 -29.84
N THR A 259 2.30 -21.00 -30.14
CA THR A 259 1.76 -21.39 -31.46
C THR A 259 0.30 -21.03 -31.65
N ASN A 260 -0.49 -20.91 -30.56
CA ASN A 260 -1.91 -20.53 -30.66
C ASN A 260 -2.03 -19.01 -30.91
N PRO A 261 -2.61 -18.56 -32.03
CA PRO A 261 -2.65 -17.13 -32.38
C PRO A 261 -3.42 -16.25 -31.38
N ILE A 262 -4.50 -16.78 -30.78
CA ILE A 262 -5.34 -16.05 -29.82
C ILE A 262 -4.57 -15.88 -28.51
N ALA A 263 -3.93 -16.94 -28.02
CA ALA A 263 -3.11 -16.90 -26.81
C ALA A 263 -1.89 -15.99 -27.01
N LEU A 264 -1.24 -16.05 -28.18
CA LEU A 264 -0.11 -15.18 -28.54
C LEU A 264 -0.52 -13.71 -28.50
N GLN A 265 -1.64 -13.35 -29.13
CA GLN A 265 -2.10 -11.98 -29.12
C GLN A 265 -2.41 -11.49 -27.72
N LYS A 266 -3.09 -12.28 -26.92
CA LYS A 266 -3.44 -11.93 -25.55
C LYS A 266 -2.20 -11.69 -24.69
N ILE A 267 -1.26 -12.62 -24.69
CA ILE A 267 -0.05 -12.47 -23.84
C ILE A 267 0.85 -11.32 -24.31
N ARG A 268 0.91 -11.05 -25.63
CA ARG A 268 1.62 -9.89 -26.15
C ARG A 268 0.99 -8.58 -25.68
N ILE A 269 -0.33 -8.45 -25.71
CA ILE A 269 -1.03 -7.27 -25.20
C ILE A 269 -0.72 -7.09 -23.69
N ASP A 270 -0.86 -8.15 -22.88
CA ASP A 270 -0.59 -8.10 -21.45
C ASP A 270 0.87 -7.72 -21.16
N TYR A 271 1.83 -8.23 -21.93
CA TYR A 271 3.25 -7.92 -21.81
C TYR A 271 3.55 -6.46 -22.15
N TYR A 272 3.07 -5.98 -23.30
CA TYR A 272 3.31 -4.60 -23.74
C TYR A 272 2.64 -3.59 -22.79
N ASP A 273 1.40 -3.83 -22.37
CA ASP A 273 0.71 -2.94 -21.41
C ASP A 273 1.48 -2.84 -20.09
N ARG A 274 1.99 -3.96 -19.58
CA ARG A 274 2.82 -3.98 -18.36
C ARG A 274 4.10 -3.19 -18.57
N ILE A 275 4.89 -3.51 -19.58
CA ILE A 275 6.23 -2.94 -19.72
C ILE A 275 6.21 -1.45 -20.11
N ILE A 276 5.20 -1.05 -20.88
CA ILE A 276 5.01 0.37 -21.21
C ILE A 276 4.67 1.18 -19.97
N ALA A 277 3.82 0.64 -19.10
CA ALA A 277 3.40 1.36 -17.90
C ALA A 277 4.50 1.44 -16.83
N THR A 278 5.32 0.38 -16.68
CA THR A 278 6.27 0.26 -15.57
C THR A 278 7.71 0.63 -15.92
N ASP A 279 8.14 0.39 -17.16
CA ASP A 279 9.55 0.56 -17.55
C ASP A 279 9.74 1.66 -18.61
N ILE A 280 8.93 1.65 -19.67
CA ILE A 280 9.02 2.66 -20.74
C ILE A 280 8.62 4.05 -20.24
N TRP A 281 7.49 4.15 -19.56
CA TRP A 281 6.94 5.45 -19.18
C TRP A 281 7.84 6.27 -18.25
N PRO A 282 8.45 5.72 -17.20
CA PRO A 282 9.41 6.45 -16.36
C PRO A 282 10.60 6.99 -17.14
N ALA A 283 11.25 6.15 -17.96
CA ALA A 283 12.39 6.55 -18.79
C ALA A 283 12.00 7.61 -19.84
N TYR A 284 10.91 7.39 -20.56
CA TYR A 284 10.38 8.32 -21.55
C TYR A 284 10.04 9.68 -20.92
N LYS A 285 9.37 9.68 -19.77
CA LYS A 285 9.03 10.90 -19.02
C LYS A 285 10.29 11.63 -18.55
N GLY A 286 11.29 10.90 -18.07
CA GLY A 286 12.57 11.46 -17.65
C GLY A 286 13.26 12.22 -18.79
N ILE A 287 13.36 11.59 -19.97
CA ILE A 287 13.95 12.19 -21.18
C ILE A 287 13.10 13.39 -21.65
N LEU A 288 11.78 13.25 -21.64
CA LEU A 288 10.89 14.33 -22.09
C LEU A 288 11.04 15.60 -21.25
N LEU A 289 11.18 15.47 -19.92
CA LEU A 289 11.28 16.59 -18.99
C LEU A 289 12.69 17.18 -18.90
N ASN A 290 13.71 16.32 -18.87
CA ASN A 290 15.08 16.70 -18.51
C ASN A 290 16.10 16.50 -19.65
N GLY A 291 15.75 15.75 -20.71
CA GLY A 291 16.65 15.44 -21.82
C GLY A 291 17.01 16.67 -22.64
N ASN A 292 18.25 16.67 -23.20
CA ASN A 292 18.64 17.63 -24.20
C ASN A 292 17.98 17.34 -25.58
N THR A 293 18.19 18.19 -26.55
CA THR A 293 17.59 18.06 -27.88
C THR A 293 17.95 16.74 -28.57
N GLU A 294 19.21 16.35 -28.54
CA GLU A 294 19.70 15.13 -29.19
C GLU A 294 19.07 13.88 -28.57
N THR A 295 19.02 13.83 -27.25
CA THR A 295 18.41 12.73 -26.49
C THR A 295 16.93 12.59 -26.79
N GLN A 296 16.20 13.73 -26.90
CA GLN A 296 14.78 13.69 -27.28
C GLN A 296 14.55 13.22 -28.70
N ILE A 297 15.40 13.64 -29.68
CA ILE A 297 15.33 13.15 -31.06
C ILE A 297 15.53 11.64 -31.10
N LYS A 298 16.59 11.14 -30.49
CA LYS A 298 16.90 9.71 -30.44
C LYS A 298 15.79 8.90 -29.79
N MET A 299 15.19 9.41 -28.71
CA MET A 299 14.04 8.78 -28.04
C MET A 299 12.83 8.68 -28.97
N PHE A 300 12.45 9.76 -29.65
CA PHE A 300 11.30 9.74 -30.57
C PHE A 300 11.53 8.84 -31.78
N ASP A 301 12.75 8.77 -32.31
CA ASP A 301 13.09 7.89 -33.42
C ASP A 301 13.09 6.42 -32.99
N ALA A 302 13.66 6.06 -31.82
CA ALA A 302 13.58 4.71 -31.26
C ALA A 302 12.14 4.30 -30.92
N PHE A 303 11.33 5.26 -30.43
CA PHE A 303 9.92 5.03 -30.18
C PHE A 303 9.10 4.80 -31.45
N ARG A 304 9.44 5.51 -32.53
CA ARG A 304 8.85 5.29 -33.86
C ARG A 304 9.21 3.89 -34.39
N GLU A 305 10.45 3.43 -34.22
CA GLU A 305 10.85 2.08 -34.59
C GLU A 305 10.09 0.99 -33.79
N LEU A 306 9.86 1.22 -32.50
CA LEU A 306 9.04 0.33 -31.70
C LEU A 306 7.60 0.30 -32.22
N LEU A 307 7.02 1.46 -32.55
CA LEU A 307 5.67 1.56 -33.17
C LEU A 307 5.61 0.80 -34.49
N ASP A 308 6.62 0.95 -35.33
CA ASP A 308 6.67 0.32 -36.64
C ASP A 308 6.71 -1.21 -36.53
N SER A 309 7.44 -1.74 -35.53
CA SER A 309 7.54 -3.18 -35.25
C SER A 309 6.23 -3.83 -34.74
N MET A 310 5.30 -3.05 -34.22
CA MET A 310 4.00 -3.54 -33.77
C MET A 310 3.06 -3.80 -34.95
N ASP A 311 2.41 -4.98 -34.97
CA ASP A 311 1.33 -5.20 -35.93
C ASP A 311 0.09 -4.37 -35.58
N PHE A 312 -0.81 -4.23 -36.56
CA PHE A 312 -2.02 -3.41 -36.44
C PHE A 312 -2.92 -3.84 -35.28
N HIS A 313 -3.09 -5.12 -35.08
CA HIS A 313 -3.97 -5.64 -34.04
C HIS A 313 -3.38 -5.41 -32.62
N LEU A 314 -2.08 -5.68 -32.43
CA LEU A 314 -1.41 -5.40 -31.17
C LEU A 314 -1.56 -3.93 -30.82
N PHE A 315 -1.20 -3.01 -31.74
CA PHE A 315 -1.24 -1.58 -31.47
C PHE A 315 -2.65 -1.08 -31.07
N ASN A 316 -3.70 -1.57 -31.74
CA ASN A 316 -5.08 -1.13 -31.49
C ASN A 316 -5.68 -1.69 -30.18
N ASN A 317 -5.04 -2.68 -29.57
CA ASN A 317 -5.43 -3.20 -28.26
C ASN A 317 -4.57 -2.66 -27.10
N LEU A 318 -3.53 -1.85 -27.37
CA LEU A 318 -2.66 -1.23 -26.35
C LEU A 318 -3.16 0.15 -25.92
N GLY A 319 -4.22 0.18 -25.12
CA GLY A 319 -4.82 1.44 -24.66
C GLY A 319 -3.87 2.35 -23.88
N VAL A 320 -2.96 1.79 -23.08
CA VAL A 320 -1.94 2.55 -22.34
C VAL A 320 -0.98 3.25 -23.31
N PHE A 321 -0.52 2.55 -24.34
CA PHE A 321 0.42 3.10 -25.31
C PHE A 321 -0.18 4.21 -26.17
N GLN A 322 -1.39 4.01 -26.66
CA GLN A 322 -2.14 5.04 -27.38
C GLN A 322 -2.30 6.30 -26.53
N ARG A 323 -2.64 6.13 -25.25
CA ARG A 323 -2.80 7.23 -24.29
C ARG A 323 -1.48 7.98 -24.03
N LEU A 324 -0.36 7.28 -23.94
CA LEU A 324 0.96 7.91 -23.76
C LEU A 324 1.29 8.88 -24.91
N LEU A 325 1.13 8.45 -26.16
CA LEU A 325 1.46 9.24 -27.34
C LEU A 325 0.49 10.40 -27.55
N THR A 326 -0.80 10.12 -27.46
CA THR A 326 -1.85 11.06 -27.90
C THR A 326 -2.26 12.04 -26.81
N PHE A 327 -2.02 11.72 -25.55
CA PHE A 327 -2.46 12.51 -24.41
C PHE A 327 -1.30 12.98 -23.53
N GLU A 328 -0.52 12.06 -22.97
CA GLU A 328 0.50 12.41 -21.99
C GLU A 328 1.62 13.25 -22.62
N THR A 329 2.02 12.91 -23.85
CA THR A 329 3.04 13.67 -24.58
C THR A 329 2.51 15.02 -25.09
N ILE A 330 1.27 15.06 -25.56
CA ILE A 330 0.64 16.33 -25.98
C ILE A 330 0.54 17.30 -24.81
N ASN A 331 0.14 16.85 -23.63
CA ASN A 331 0.08 17.70 -22.44
C ASN A 331 1.46 18.24 -22.01
N ARG A 332 2.52 17.51 -22.33
CA ARG A 332 3.91 17.88 -22.03
C ARG A 332 4.65 18.45 -23.24
N TYR A 333 3.95 18.80 -24.30
CA TYR A 333 4.53 19.28 -25.55
C TYR A 333 5.50 20.47 -25.36
N THR A 334 5.28 21.33 -24.38
CA THR A 334 6.17 22.48 -24.09
C THR A 334 7.56 22.06 -23.64
N PHE A 335 7.75 20.83 -23.18
CA PHE A 335 9.06 20.28 -22.83
C PHE A 335 9.81 19.73 -24.07
N ILE A 336 9.11 19.52 -25.21
CA ILE A 336 9.75 19.07 -26.44
C ILE A 336 10.55 20.22 -27.03
N LYS A 337 11.86 20.04 -27.10
CA LYS A 337 12.77 21.02 -27.69
C LYS A 337 12.41 21.27 -29.16
N GLU A 338 12.61 22.48 -29.62
CA GLU A 338 12.11 22.93 -30.92
C GLU A 338 12.60 22.06 -32.08
N THR A 339 13.87 21.73 -32.10
CA THR A 339 14.49 20.88 -33.13
C THR A 339 14.13 19.39 -32.99
N ALA A 340 13.59 18.93 -31.86
CA ALA A 340 13.07 17.57 -31.68
C ALA A 340 11.60 17.39 -32.11
N ARG A 341 10.87 18.49 -32.35
CA ARG A 341 9.46 18.45 -32.77
C ARG A 341 9.19 17.69 -34.07
N PRO A 342 10.06 17.75 -35.12
CA PRO A 342 9.87 16.92 -36.31
C PRO A 342 9.91 15.41 -36.02
N SER A 343 10.84 14.92 -35.18
CA SER A 343 10.90 13.51 -34.79
C SER A 343 9.66 13.09 -34.01
N TYR A 344 9.19 13.90 -33.08
CA TYR A 344 7.92 13.67 -32.40
C TYR A 344 6.73 13.58 -33.39
N LEU A 345 6.64 14.50 -34.37
CA LEU A 345 5.56 14.47 -35.35
C LEU A 345 5.59 13.22 -36.23
N ARG A 346 6.77 12.71 -36.59
CA ARG A 346 6.89 11.45 -37.34
C ARG A 346 6.34 10.26 -36.54
N ALA A 347 6.68 10.17 -35.23
CA ALA A 347 6.17 9.13 -34.34
C ALA A 347 4.64 9.27 -34.13
N LEU A 348 4.16 10.48 -33.91
CA LEU A 348 2.75 10.79 -33.74
C LEU A 348 1.92 10.46 -35.00
N ARG A 349 2.44 10.80 -36.17
CA ARG A 349 1.80 10.50 -37.45
C ARG A 349 1.65 8.99 -37.66
N LEU A 350 2.72 8.22 -37.45
CA LEU A 350 2.68 6.77 -37.56
C LEU A 350 1.65 6.15 -36.58
N ALA A 351 1.57 6.68 -35.35
CA ALA A 351 0.56 6.23 -34.38
C ALA A 351 -0.87 6.46 -34.87
N TYR A 352 -1.16 7.64 -35.42
CA TYR A 352 -2.50 7.92 -35.95
C TYR A 352 -2.83 7.18 -37.24
N GLU A 353 -1.81 6.85 -38.06
CA GLU A 353 -1.97 6.01 -39.26
C GLU A 353 -2.30 4.55 -38.88
N LYS A 354 -1.82 4.07 -37.74
CA LYS A 354 -2.10 2.71 -37.20
C LYS A 354 -3.40 2.60 -36.41
N LEU A 355 -4.03 3.71 -36.00
CA LEU A 355 -5.29 3.70 -35.24
C LEU A 355 -6.47 3.30 -36.12
N ASP A 356 -7.21 2.27 -35.72
CA ASP A 356 -8.52 1.99 -36.31
C ASP A 356 -9.60 2.98 -35.83
N PRO A 357 -10.73 3.09 -36.54
CA PRO A 357 -11.81 4.01 -36.18
C PRO A 357 -12.40 3.74 -34.78
N GLY A 358 -12.44 2.50 -34.33
CA GLY A 358 -12.97 2.13 -33.01
C GLY A 358 -12.05 2.58 -31.89
N SER A 359 -10.73 2.32 -32.03
CA SER A 359 -9.70 2.77 -31.08
C SER A 359 -9.60 4.28 -31.04
N LEU A 360 -9.65 4.97 -32.19
CA LEU A 360 -9.69 6.43 -32.24
C LEU A 360 -10.96 6.98 -31.54
N ASN A 361 -12.10 6.34 -31.75
CA ASN A 361 -13.35 6.76 -31.10
C ASN A 361 -13.26 6.57 -29.55
N LYS A 362 -12.70 5.46 -29.07
CA LYS A 362 -12.42 5.26 -27.62
C LYS A 362 -11.56 6.39 -27.05
N LEU A 363 -10.49 6.78 -27.76
CA LEU A 363 -9.65 7.90 -27.35
C LEU A 363 -10.42 9.25 -27.39
N LEU A 364 -11.27 9.48 -28.37
CA LEU A 364 -12.09 10.68 -28.49
C LEU A 364 -13.21 10.78 -27.46
N THR A 365 -13.64 9.67 -26.90
CA THR A 365 -14.64 9.60 -25.80
C THR A 365 -13.99 9.52 -24.42
N SER A 366 -12.64 9.50 -24.35
CA SER A 366 -11.89 9.56 -23.09
C SER A 366 -11.97 10.94 -22.42
N ASP A 367 -11.35 11.08 -21.26
CA ASP A 367 -11.33 12.35 -20.49
C ASP A 367 -10.67 13.54 -21.22
N PHE A 368 -10.01 13.30 -22.37
CA PHE A 368 -9.18 14.28 -23.07
C PHE A 368 -9.41 14.36 -24.60
N PRO A 369 -10.66 14.46 -25.06
CA PRO A 369 -10.99 14.39 -26.48
C PRO A 369 -10.39 15.55 -27.30
N LYS A 370 -10.17 16.71 -26.70
CA LYS A 370 -9.64 17.90 -27.39
C LYS A 370 -8.15 17.75 -27.70
N GLU A 371 -7.39 17.11 -26.82
CA GLU A 371 -5.97 16.79 -27.01
C GLU A 371 -5.81 15.75 -28.13
N VAL A 372 -6.61 14.69 -28.12
CA VAL A 372 -6.64 13.65 -29.16
C VAL A 372 -6.92 14.28 -30.53
N ARG A 373 -7.94 15.14 -30.64
CA ARG A 373 -8.25 15.87 -31.90
C ARG A 373 -7.14 16.83 -32.35
N ALA A 374 -6.42 17.45 -31.40
CA ALA A 374 -5.30 18.33 -31.75
C ALA A 374 -4.12 17.49 -32.28
N GLY A 375 -3.84 16.31 -31.68
CA GLY A 375 -2.84 15.35 -32.15
C GLY A 375 -3.19 14.82 -33.55
N GLU A 376 -4.42 14.39 -33.79
CA GLU A 376 -4.91 13.95 -35.10
C GLU A 376 -4.70 15.01 -36.19
N LYS A 377 -5.10 16.27 -35.92
CA LYS A 377 -4.88 17.37 -36.82
C LYS A 377 -3.41 17.68 -37.08
N ALA A 378 -2.56 17.55 -36.05
CA ALA A 378 -1.12 17.71 -36.15
C ALA A 378 -0.49 16.63 -37.03
N ALA A 379 -0.87 15.35 -36.84
CA ALA A 379 -0.44 14.23 -37.65
C ALA A 379 -0.83 14.42 -39.13
N LYS A 380 -2.12 14.71 -39.41
CA LYS A 380 -2.64 14.93 -40.79
C LYS A 380 -1.99 16.09 -41.50
N ARG A 381 -1.67 17.19 -40.81
CA ARG A 381 -1.08 18.40 -41.37
C ARG A 381 0.43 18.44 -41.34
N ASN A 382 1.06 17.42 -40.79
CA ASN A 382 2.51 17.37 -40.49
C ASN A 382 3.00 18.69 -39.85
N SER A 383 2.25 19.18 -38.86
CA SER A 383 2.50 20.47 -38.22
C SER A 383 2.12 20.44 -36.76
N VAL A 384 2.97 20.97 -35.91
CA VAL A 384 2.73 21.11 -34.45
C VAL A 384 1.71 22.22 -34.11
N LYS A 385 1.38 23.06 -35.07
CA LYS A 385 0.51 24.23 -34.85
C LYS A 385 -0.84 23.90 -34.20
N PRO A 386 -1.56 22.79 -34.53
CA PRO A 386 -2.79 22.41 -33.84
C PRO A 386 -2.58 22.09 -32.35
N ILE A 387 -1.48 21.42 -32.00
CA ILE A 387 -1.12 21.10 -30.59
C ILE A 387 -0.78 22.39 -29.85
N TYR A 388 0.07 23.24 -30.47
CA TYR A 388 0.44 24.54 -29.90
C TYR A 388 -0.79 25.41 -29.63
N ASN A 389 -1.67 25.56 -30.63
CA ASN A 389 -2.91 26.32 -30.50
C ASN A 389 -3.83 25.77 -29.39
N ARG A 390 -3.88 24.42 -29.23
CA ARG A 390 -4.66 23.81 -28.16
C ARG A 390 -4.05 24.11 -26.77
N LEU A 391 -2.74 24.09 -26.65
CA LEU A 391 -2.03 24.37 -25.38
C LEU A 391 -2.08 25.87 -25.05
N VAL A 392 -1.97 26.75 -26.07
CA VAL A 392 -2.16 28.21 -25.93
C VAL A 392 -3.61 28.50 -25.53
N ALA A 393 -4.58 27.88 -26.19
CA ALA A 393 -5.99 27.99 -25.80
C ALA A 393 -6.25 27.43 -24.39
N ARG A 394 -5.52 26.39 -23.99
CA ARG A 394 -5.56 25.83 -22.61
C ARG A 394 -4.85 26.77 -21.62
N LYS A 395 -3.69 27.34 -21.98
CA LYS A 395 -3.00 28.36 -21.15
C LYS A 395 -3.76 29.69 -21.14
N LEU A 396 -4.29 30.15 -22.27
CA LEU A 396 -5.16 31.33 -22.34
C LEU A 396 -6.49 31.05 -21.63
N GLY A 397 -7.08 29.88 -21.86
CA GLY A 397 -8.18 29.34 -21.06
C GLY A 397 -7.78 29.18 -19.60
N ALA A 398 -6.57 28.70 -19.28
CA ALA A 398 -6.06 28.61 -17.90
C ALA A 398 -5.58 29.98 -17.36
N THR A 399 -5.21 30.94 -18.16
CA THR A 399 -4.85 32.34 -17.75
C THR A 399 -6.09 33.23 -17.74
N ILE A 400 -7.01 33.06 -18.67
CA ILE A 400 -8.39 33.59 -18.63
C ILE A 400 -9.20 32.80 -17.60
N ALA A 401 -8.95 31.50 -17.40
CA ALA A 401 -9.47 30.63 -16.37
C ALA A 401 -8.61 30.67 -15.11
N ALA A 402 -7.34 31.06 -15.07
CA ALA A 402 -6.62 31.42 -13.82
C ALA A 402 -6.96 32.86 -13.38
N GLY A 403 -7.30 33.76 -14.28
CA GLY A 403 -8.04 34.98 -13.92
C GLY A 403 -9.57 34.76 -13.75
N PHE A 404 -10.16 33.73 -14.45
CA PHE A 404 -11.58 33.40 -14.43
C PHE A 404 -11.87 31.93 -13.97
N GLU A 405 -10.93 30.98 -13.99
CA GLU A 405 -11.05 29.59 -13.54
C GLU A 405 -10.50 29.29 -12.14
N SER A 406 -9.56 30.09 -11.61
CA SER A 406 -9.43 30.11 -10.14
C SER A 406 -10.71 30.67 -9.50
N VAL A 407 -11.46 31.48 -10.22
CA VAL A 407 -12.73 32.05 -9.78
C VAL A 407 -13.96 31.35 -10.41
N ILE A 408 -13.93 30.84 -11.65
CA ILE A 408 -15.16 30.34 -12.31
C ILE A 408 -15.21 28.82 -12.53
N VAL A 409 -14.13 28.05 -12.69
CA VAL A 409 -14.23 26.57 -12.85
C VAL A 409 -13.95 25.82 -11.57
N GLN A 410 -13.08 26.28 -10.71
CA GLN A 410 -13.20 25.92 -9.28
C GLN A 410 -14.51 26.49 -8.70
N ASN A 411 -14.93 27.69 -9.09
CA ASN A 411 -16.23 28.23 -8.71
C ASN A 411 -17.37 27.65 -9.56
N TRP A 412 -17.21 27.18 -10.81
CA TRP A 412 -18.28 26.47 -11.55
C TRP A 412 -18.37 24.99 -11.10
N LYS A 413 -17.29 24.29 -10.86
CA LYS A 413 -17.33 22.98 -10.13
C LYS A 413 -17.73 23.18 -8.67
N LYS A 414 -17.29 24.23 -8.02
CA LYS A 414 -17.85 24.70 -6.74
C LYS A 414 -19.27 25.20 -6.91
N LEU A 415 -19.62 25.97 -7.93
CA LEU A 415 -20.98 26.48 -8.18
C LEU A 415 -21.93 25.36 -8.64
N VAL A 416 -21.50 24.39 -9.46
CA VAL A 416 -22.31 23.19 -9.78
C VAL A 416 -22.38 22.27 -8.56
N GLY A 417 -21.31 22.15 -7.77
CA GLY A 417 -21.34 21.46 -6.47
C GLY A 417 -22.13 22.23 -5.42
N ILE A 418 -22.00 23.56 -5.36
CA ILE A 418 -22.75 24.48 -4.51
C ILE A 418 -24.22 24.55 -4.96
N SER A 419 -24.52 24.65 -6.28
CA SER A 419 -25.89 24.66 -6.79
C SER A 419 -26.56 23.28 -6.58
N ARG A 420 -25.85 22.18 -6.77
CA ARG A 420 -26.32 20.83 -6.49
C ARG A 420 -26.63 20.62 -5.00
N ASN A 421 -25.69 20.99 -4.14
CA ASN A 421 -25.87 20.92 -2.70
C ASN A 421 -26.91 21.95 -2.21
N PHE A 422 -26.92 23.14 -2.79
CA PHE A 422 -27.92 24.16 -2.48
C PHE A 422 -29.32 23.67 -2.85
N TYR A 423 -29.53 23.17 -4.06
CA TYR A 423 -30.81 22.60 -4.50
C TYR A 423 -31.25 21.45 -3.59
N ALA A 424 -30.38 20.49 -3.36
CA ALA A 424 -30.71 19.33 -2.54
C ALA A 424 -31.03 19.70 -1.08
N ARG A 425 -30.32 20.67 -0.50
CA ARG A 425 -30.45 21.05 0.92
C ARG A 425 -31.50 22.14 1.17
N ARG A 426 -31.59 23.15 0.28
CA ARG A 426 -32.44 24.33 0.49
C ARG A 426 -33.82 24.24 -0.18
N ILE A 427 -33.93 23.37 -1.19
CA ILE A 427 -35.20 23.19 -1.93
C ILE A 427 -35.77 21.79 -1.70
N ALA A 428 -35.03 20.72 -2.07
CA ALA A 428 -35.55 19.37 -2.03
C ALA A 428 -35.76 18.87 -0.59
N PHE A 429 -34.80 19.10 0.32
CA PHE A 429 -34.91 18.63 1.70
C PHE A 429 -36.14 19.21 2.47
N PRO A 430 -36.41 20.54 2.43
CA PRO A 430 -37.65 21.08 3.03
C PRO A 430 -38.92 20.48 2.43
N LEU A 431 -38.93 20.22 1.11
CA LEU A 431 -40.09 19.57 0.47
C LEU A 431 -40.26 18.12 0.93
N TYR A 432 -39.14 17.36 1.08
CA TYR A 432 -39.19 16.00 1.59
C TYR A 432 -39.71 15.93 3.03
N LYS A 433 -39.50 16.96 3.86
CA LYS A 433 -40.05 17.05 5.23
C LYS A 433 -41.58 17.15 5.28
N LEU A 434 -42.22 17.53 4.15
CA LEU A 434 -43.70 17.53 4.07
C LEU A 434 -44.27 16.11 3.92
N ALA A 435 -43.46 15.15 3.50
CA ALA A 435 -43.87 13.74 3.41
C ALA A 435 -44.08 13.14 4.80
N LYS A 436 -44.94 12.11 4.87
CA LYS A 436 -45.22 11.39 6.12
C LYS A 436 -43.92 10.77 6.66
N LYS A 437 -43.70 10.91 7.97
CA LYS A 437 -42.63 10.20 8.69
C LYS A 437 -42.80 8.68 8.52
N GLN A 438 -41.72 7.97 8.34
CA GLN A 438 -41.69 6.52 8.10
C GLN A 438 -40.99 5.83 9.26
N ARG A 439 -41.39 4.60 9.59
CA ARG A 439 -40.64 3.72 10.48
C ARG A 439 -39.31 3.35 9.82
N LYS A 440 -38.35 4.27 9.85
CA LYS A 440 -37.09 4.20 9.15
C LYS A 440 -35.95 4.63 10.06
N VAL A 441 -34.89 3.84 10.04
CA VAL A 441 -33.62 4.14 10.68
C VAL A 441 -32.55 4.38 9.59
N VAL A 442 -31.84 5.48 9.71
CA VAL A 442 -30.78 5.86 8.77
C VAL A 442 -29.45 5.91 9.50
N PHE A 443 -28.47 5.12 9.05
CA PHE A 443 -27.09 5.16 9.53
C PHE A 443 -26.23 6.02 8.60
N LEU A 444 -25.48 6.98 9.15
CA LEU A 444 -24.66 7.93 8.41
C LEU A 444 -23.22 7.89 8.89
N THR A 445 -22.27 7.45 8.04
CA THR A 445 -20.84 7.45 8.32
C THR A 445 -19.99 7.96 7.16
N ASN A 446 -18.94 8.70 7.48
CA ASN A 446 -17.87 9.09 6.54
C ASN A 446 -16.57 8.32 6.78
N LYS A 447 -16.54 7.41 7.76
CA LYS A 447 -15.37 6.64 8.15
C LYS A 447 -15.25 5.31 7.38
N HIS A 448 -16.35 4.57 7.31
CA HIS A 448 -16.39 3.17 6.89
C HIS A 448 -17.10 3.00 5.54
N VAL A 449 -16.63 2.07 4.73
CA VAL A 449 -17.23 1.66 3.44
C VAL A 449 -18.29 0.59 3.63
N GLU A 450 -18.35 -0.01 4.82
CA GLU A 450 -19.33 -0.99 5.27
C GLU A 450 -19.83 -0.65 6.67
N LEU A 451 -20.92 -1.27 7.13
CA LEU A 451 -21.36 -1.14 8.52
C LEU A 451 -20.39 -1.89 9.43
N SER A 452 -19.75 -1.17 10.31
CA SER A 452 -18.72 -1.68 11.22
C SER A 452 -18.86 -1.07 12.62
N ASP A 453 -18.11 -1.59 13.57
CA ASP A 453 -18.06 -1.09 14.95
C ASP A 453 -19.45 -0.98 15.60
N SER A 454 -19.71 0.15 16.28
CA SER A 454 -20.98 0.41 16.96
C SER A 454 -22.18 0.34 16.02
N PHE A 455 -22.03 0.73 14.75
CA PHE A 455 -23.14 0.67 13.79
C PHE A 455 -23.56 -0.76 13.46
N LYS A 456 -22.60 -1.67 13.33
CA LYS A 456 -22.91 -3.08 13.07
C LYS A 456 -23.64 -3.73 14.24
N ALA A 457 -23.18 -3.47 15.47
CA ALA A 457 -23.80 -4.00 16.67
C ALA A 457 -25.24 -3.50 16.82
N VAL A 458 -25.48 -2.18 16.68
CA VAL A 458 -26.83 -1.60 16.75
C VAL A 458 -27.71 -2.08 15.58
N TYR A 459 -27.15 -2.26 14.38
CA TYR A 459 -27.90 -2.76 13.22
C TYR A 459 -28.38 -4.20 13.44
N ASP A 460 -27.50 -5.07 13.92
CA ASP A 460 -27.84 -6.48 14.16
C ASP A 460 -28.95 -6.60 15.21
N GLU A 461 -28.84 -5.85 16.29
CA GLU A 461 -29.83 -5.83 17.35
C GLU A 461 -31.14 -5.20 16.89
N LEU A 462 -31.08 -4.14 16.09
CA LEU A 462 -32.26 -3.48 15.53
C LEU A 462 -33.09 -4.42 14.66
N ILE A 463 -32.46 -5.19 13.79
CA ILE A 463 -33.16 -6.17 12.93
C ILE A 463 -33.82 -7.25 13.78
N LEU A 464 -33.15 -7.67 14.85
CA LEU A 464 -33.68 -8.69 15.76
C LEU A 464 -34.91 -8.19 16.55
N GLN A 465 -34.82 -7.00 17.17
CA GLN A 465 -35.85 -6.50 18.06
C GLN A 465 -36.98 -5.72 17.35
N LYS A 466 -36.69 -5.07 16.23
CA LYS A 466 -37.58 -4.15 15.51
C LYS A 466 -37.61 -4.43 14.00
N PRO A 467 -37.98 -5.65 13.55
CA PRO A 467 -37.91 -6.06 12.15
C PRO A 467 -38.84 -5.27 11.22
N ASP A 468 -39.76 -4.49 11.74
CA ASP A 468 -40.68 -3.63 10.99
C ASP A 468 -40.10 -2.26 10.62
N TYR A 469 -38.90 -1.95 11.07
CA TYR A 469 -38.18 -0.75 10.61
C TYR A 469 -37.47 -0.96 9.31
N GLN A 470 -37.61 -0.01 8.40
CA GLN A 470 -36.74 0.07 7.21
C GLN A 470 -35.39 0.62 7.60
N VAL A 471 -34.32 -0.14 7.40
CA VAL A 471 -32.96 0.30 7.71
C VAL A 471 -32.22 0.70 6.43
N VAL A 472 -31.57 1.87 6.42
CA VAL A 472 -30.81 2.41 5.30
C VAL A 472 -29.45 2.92 5.78
N GLY A 473 -28.36 2.50 5.14
CA GLY A 473 -27.00 2.97 5.43
C GLY A 473 -26.46 3.89 4.34
N TYR A 474 -25.90 5.03 4.72
CA TYR A 474 -25.12 5.92 3.84
C TYR A 474 -23.68 5.93 4.31
N LEU A 475 -22.88 5.07 3.69
CA LEU A 475 -21.50 4.80 4.02
C LEU A 475 -20.55 5.74 3.29
N LYS A 476 -19.24 5.64 3.61
CA LYS A 476 -18.20 6.43 2.97
C LYS A 476 -18.13 6.16 1.47
N GLN A 477 -18.28 7.23 0.70
CA GLN A 477 -18.12 7.20 -0.76
C GLN A 477 -17.30 8.41 -1.22
N PRO A 478 -16.44 8.29 -2.25
CA PRO A 478 -15.64 9.39 -2.78
C PRO A 478 -16.51 10.56 -3.27
N GLN A 479 -17.60 10.24 -3.95
CA GLN A 479 -18.55 11.25 -4.46
C GLN A 479 -19.90 10.61 -4.73
N ARG A 480 -21.01 11.24 -4.26
CA ARG A 480 -22.39 10.82 -4.56
C ARG A 480 -22.90 11.58 -5.78
N THR A 481 -23.67 10.90 -6.63
CA THR A 481 -24.44 11.53 -7.70
C THR A 481 -25.56 12.41 -7.13
N ILE A 482 -26.14 13.28 -7.95
CA ILE A 482 -27.29 14.11 -7.50
C ILE A 482 -28.50 13.26 -7.08
N LEU A 483 -28.77 12.16 -7.78
CA LEU A 483 -29.88 11.26 -7.45
C LEU A 483 -29.65 10.54 -6.13
N GLU A 484 -28.44 10.06 -5.85
CA GLU A 484 -28.08 9.47 -4.56
C GLU A 484 -28.16 10.49 -3.43
N LEU A 485 -27.76 11.75 -3.69
CA LEU A 485 -27.86 12.84 -2.73
C LEU A 485 -29.31 13.16 -2.40
N LEU A 486 -30.18 13.26 -3.41
CA LEU A 486 -31.60 13.51 -3.25
C LEU A 486 -32.27 12.34 -2.51
N LYS A 487 -31.92 11.10 -2.84
CA LYS A 487 -32.41 9.91 -2.12
C LYS A 487 -31.98 9.96 -0.66
N MET A 488 -30.69 10.23 -0.37
CA MET A 488 -30.17 10.37 0.99
C MET A 488 -30.93 11.43 1.77
N TYR A 489 -31.13 12.61 1.22
CA TYR A 489 -31.89 13.68 1.91
C TYR A 489 -33.37 13.35 2.07
N LYS A 490 -34.00 12.62 1.12
CA LYS A 490 -35.36 12.12 1.28
C LYS A 490 -35.42 11.12 2.44
N ASP A 491 -34.49 10.17 2.52
CA ASP A 491 -34.45 9.19 3.57
C ASP A 491 -34.23 9.84 4.94
N ILE A 492 -33.29 10.79 5.07
CA ILE A 492 -33.07 11.57 6.30
C ILE A 492 -34.33 12.39 6.68
N ALA A 493 -34.96 13.05 5.72
CA ALA A 493 -36.13 13.90 5.96
C ALA A 493 -37.37 13.11 6.43
N THR A 494 -37.45 11.83 6.07
CA THR A 494 -38.60 10.96 6.41
C THR A 494 -38.27 9.94 7.49
N ALA A 495 -37.02 9.86 7.96
CA ALA A 495 -36.62 8.92 8.98
C ALA A 495 -37.17 9.28 10.37
N GLU A 496 -37.43 8.27 11.16
CA GLU A 496 -37.76 8.39 12.59
C GLU A 496 -36.48 8.52 13.42
N TYR A 497 -35.43 7.75 13.05
CA TYR A 497 -34.14 7.75 13.72
C TYR A 497 -32.97 7.92 12.72
N VAL A 498 -32.01 8.74 13.11
CA VAL A 498 -30.76 8.95 12.35
C VAL A 498 -29.58 8.70 13.28
N PHE A 499 -28.76 7.71 13.00
CA PHE A 499 -27.55 7.38 13.75
C PHE A 499 -26.31 7.96 13.11
N LEU A 500 -25.42 8.50 13.92
CA LEU A 500 -24.12 9.07 13.57
C LEU A 500 -23.02 8.41 14.41
N ASP A 501 -21.85 8.19 13.81
CA ASP A 501 -20.64 7.70 14.50
C ASP A 501 -19.51 8.74 14.57
N ASP A 502 -19.68 9.86 13.87
CA ASP A 502 -18.69 10.94 13.78
C ASP A 502 -19.34 12.20 13.20
N TYR A 503 -18.49 13.20 12.88
CA TYR A 503 -18.87 14.38 12.12
C TYR A 503 -19.41 14.00 10.74
N TYR A 504 -20.65 14.42 10.40
CA TYR A 504 -21.27 14.14 9.10
C TYR A 504 -21.70 15.44 8.40
N ARG A 505 -20.82 16.01 7.59
CA ARG A 505 -20.99 17.34 6.97
C ARG A 505 -22.27 17.53 6.15
N GLN A 506 -22.85 16.45 5.65
CA GLN A 506 -24.05 16.50 4.81
C GLN A 506 -25.29 16.96 5.59
N ILE A 507 -25.33 16.80 6.91
CA ILE A 507 -26.46 17.29 7.74
C ILE A 507 -26.22 18.67 8.35
N TYR A 508 -25.04 19.25 8.24
CA TYR A 508 -24.71 20.56 8.81
C TYR A 508 -25.63 21.65 8.25
N GLY A 509 -26.18 22.50 9.12
CA GLY A 509 -27.09 23.57 8.74
C GLY A 509 -28.41 23.09 8.10
N LEU A 510 -28.77 21.82 8.21
CA LEU A 510 -30.13 21.34 7.97
C LEU A 510 -30.93 21.53 9.24
N THR A 511 -32.22 21.83 9.10
CA THR A 511 -33.19 21.76 10.20
C THR A 511 -33.97 20.47 10.01
N LEU A 512 -33.65 19.46 10.80
CA LEU A 512 -34.36 18.17 10.82
C LEU A 512 -35.79 18.30 11.38
N ARG A 513 -36.59 17.27 11.27
CA ARG A 513 -37.93 17.24 11.86
C ARG A 513 -37.81 17.22 13.39
N LYS A 514 -38.70 17.92 14.07
CA LYS A 514 -38.71 17.94 15.53
C LYS A 514 -39.13 16.60 16.17
N ASP A 515 -39.80 15.76 15.38
CA ASP A 515 -40.29 14.44 15.76
C ASP A 515 -39.37 13.29 15.25
N SER A 516 -38.16 13.62 14.77
CA SER A 516 -37.11 12.66 14.44
C SER A 516 -35.98 12.76 15.45
N GLU A 517 -35.45 11.61 15.87
CA GLU A 517 -34.30 11.55 16.78
C GLU A 517 -32.97 11.42 15.98
N VAL A 518 -31.97 12.21 16.37
CA VAL A 518 -30.65 12.16 15.86
C VAL A 518 -29.69 11.71 16.96
N ILE A 519 -29.21 10.49 16.84
CA ILE A 519 -28.47 9.79 17.89
C ILE A 519 -27.00 9.74 17.49
N GLN A 520 -26.13 10.36 18.27
CA GLN A 520 -24.68 10.30 18.11
C GLN A 520 -24.10 9.18 18.98
N LEU A 521 -23.49 8.17 18.35
CA LEU A 521 -22.79 7.08 19.06
C LEU A 521 -21.32 7.39 19.32
N TRP A 522 -20.77 8.34 18.58
CA TRP A 522 -19.36 8.72 18.60
C TRP A 522 -18.43 7.53 18.35
N HIS A 523 -17.12 7.76 18.51
CA HIS A 523 -16.07 6.77 18.20
C HIS A 523 -15.05 6.60 19.32
N ALA A 524 -15.26 7.19 20.48
CA ALA A 524 -14.42 7.02 21.67
C ALA A 524 -15.27 6.54 22.84
N ALA A 525 -14.73 5.61 23.62
CA ALA A 525 -15.46 5.07 24.78
C ALA A 525 -15.42 6.02 25.99
N GLY A 526 -14.40 6.88 26.09
CA GLY A 526 -14.25 7.80 27.22
C GLY A 526 -14.00 9.23 26.79
N ALA A 527 -13.82 10.13 27.74
CA ALA A 527 -13.46 11.52 27.55
C ALA A 527 -11.99 11.74 27.94
N PHE A 528 -11.06 11.66 27.00
CA PHE A 528 -9.64 11.86 27.26
C PHE A 528 -9.17 13.23 26.80
N LYS A 529 -9.16 13.47 25.47
CA LYS A 529 -8.81 14.75 24.86
C LYS A 529 -10.03 15.64 24.75
N LYS A 530 -9.85 16.94 24.91
CA LYS A 530 -10.90 17.90 24.61
C LYS A 530 -11.25 17.89 23.14
N PHE A 531 -12.52 17.96 22.81
CA PHE A 531 -13.05 17.96 21.45
C PHE A 531 -14.31 18.84 21.35
N GLY A 532 -14.83 19.05 20.14
CA GLY A 532 -16.00 19.88 19.94
C GLY A 532 -15.83 21.29 20.51
N PHE A 533 -16.86 21.81 21.16
CA PHE A 533 -16.82 23.15 21.78
C PHE A 533 -15.75 23.27 22.88
N SER A 534 -15.48 22.21 23.62
CA SER A 534 -14.47 22.21 24.69
C SER A 534 -13.03 22.37 24.17
N SER A 535 -12.80 22.20 22.86
CA SER A 535 -11.47 22.37 22.23
C SER A 535 -11.25 23.74 21.60
N ILE A 536 -12.25 24.63 21.61
CA ILE A 536 -12.12 25.94 20.98
C ILE A 536 -11.02 26.77 21.65
N GLY A 537 -10.15 27.34 20.80
CA GLY A 537 -9.00 28.14 21.24
C GLY A 537 -7.66 27.40 21.24
N TYR A 538 -7.65 26.08 21.02
CA TYR A 538 -6.40 25.32 20.85
C TYR A 538 -6.00 25.24 19.36
N ALA A 539 -4.71 24.99 19.10
CA ALA A 539 -4.13 25.04 17.74
C ALA A 539 -4.80 24.11 16.71
N ASP A 540 -5.30 22.96 17.14
CA ASP A 540 -5.93 21.94 16.26
C ASP A 540 -7.48 21.98 16.34
N SER A 541 -8.07 23.08 16.85
CA SER A 541 -9.51 23.23 17.02
C SER A 541 -10.21 23.79 15.79
N ASN A 542 -11.48 23.41 15.60
CA ASN A 542 -12.37 24.04 14.66
C ASN A 542 -12.87 25.40 15.19
N THR A 543 -13.52 26.18 14.33
CA THR A 543 -14.17 27.42 14.74
C THR A 543 -15.49 27.12 15.47
N GLU A 544 -15.90 28.01 16.38
CA GLU A 544 -17.20 27.88 17.08
C GLU A 544 -18.39 27.72 16.10
N SER A 545 -18.38 28.49 15.00
CA SER A 545 -19.41 28.40 13.97
C SER A 545 -19.45 27.01 13.31
N PHE A 546 -18.29 26.38 13.13
CA PHE A 546 -18.23 25.01 12.61
C PHE A 546 -18.85 24.01 13.60
N GLU A 547 -18.45 24.05 14.88
CA GLU A 547 -18.95 23.13 15.90
C GLU A 547 -20.47 23.33 16.12
N ARG A 548 -20.95 24.56 16.14
CA ARG A 548 -22.38 24.85 16.20
C ARG A 548 -23.16 24.20 15.04
N ASN A 549 -22.66 24.32 13.82
CA ASN A 549 -23.30 23.72 12.65
C ASN A 549 -23.22 22.18 12.67
N ALA A 550 -22.15 21.61 13.23
CA ALA A 550 -21.94 20.18 13.31
C ALA A 550 -22.92 19.50 14.28
N HIS A 551 -23.14 20.11 15.43
CA HIS A 551 -23.81 19.47 16.56
C HIS A 551 -25.28 19.89 16.75
N GLN A 552 -25.76 20.97 16.09
CA GLN A 552 -27.09 21.54 16.28
C GLN A 552 -28.27 20.57 16.10
N ASN A 553 -28.04 19.43 15.44
CA ASN A 553 -29.10 18.45 15.17
C ASN A 553 -29.11 17.27 16.15
N TYR A 554 -28.11 17.14 17.02
CA TYR A 554 -28.07 15.99 17.95
C TYR A 554 -29.21 16.12 18.98
N THR A 555 -30.03 15.08 19.04
CA THR A 555 -31.14 15.00 20.05
C THR A 555 -30.73 14.09 21.19
N LYS A 556 -29.89 13.10 20.91
CA LYS A 556 -29.33 12.16 21.88
C LYS A 556 -27.86 11.90 21.57
N VAL A 557 -27.09 11.72 22.63
CA VAL A 557 -25.69 11.29 22.57
C VAL A 557 -25.55 10.07 23.48
N VAL A 558 -24.91 9.01 22.99
CA VAL A 558 -24.68 7.80 23.77
C VAL A 558 -23.24 7.76 24.23
N VAL A 559 -23.03 7.46 25.50
CA VAL A 559 -21.72 7.41 26.17
C VAL A 559 -21.55 6.15 27.01
N SER A 560 -20.32 5.86 27.44
CA SER A 560 -19.99 4.63 28.19
C SER A 560 -20.36 4.71 29.67
N SER A 561 -20.36 5.90 30.27
CA SER A 561 -20.64 6.08 31.72
C SER A 561 -21.23 7.44 32.07
N SER A 562 -21.82 7.53 33.22
CA SER A 562 -22.29 8.76 33.85
C SER A 562 -21.14 9.75 34.14
N GLU A 563 -19.94 9.28 34.41
CA GLU A 563 -18.73 10.10 34.63
C GLU A 563 -18.46 11.08 33.49
N ILE A 564 -18.67 10.65 32.23
CA ILE A 564 -18.32 11.45 31.07
C ILE A 564 -19.47 12.26 30.48
N VAL A 565 -20.71 12.14 31.06
CA VAL A 565 -21.89 12.90 30.61
C VAL A 565 -21.62 14.40 30.53
N PRO A 566 -21.06 15.08 31.56
CA PRO A 566 -20.84 16.53 31.51
C PRO A 566 -19.85 16.93 30.38
N PHE A 567 -18.81 16.13 30.15
CA PHE A 567 -17.83 16.45 29.14
C PHE A 567 -18.38 16.35 27.72
N TYR A 568 -19.24 15.35 27.46
CA TYR A 568 -19.88 15.19 26.16
C TYR A 568 -21.00 16.21 25.95
N ALA A 569 -21.71 16.59 27.01
CA ALA A 569 -22.71 17.66 26.98
C ALA A 569 -22.04 19.00 26.57
N ASP A 570 -20.92 19.36 27.21
CA ASP A 570 -20.14 20.55 26.90
C ASP A 570 -19.57 20.49 25.50
N ALA A 571 -18.92 19.36 25.13
CA ALA A 571 -18.26 19.19 23.83
C ALA A 571 -19.23 19.29 22.65
N PHE A 572 -20.47 18.79 22.78
CA PHE A 572 -21.47 18.84 21.71
C PHE A 572 -22.49 19.99 21.87
N GLY A 573 -22.44 20.72 22.97
CA GLY A 573 -23.38 21.80 23.25
C GLY A 573 -24.83 21.32 23.41
N VAL A 574 -25.03 20.17 24.05
CA VAL A 574 -26.35 19.57 24.32
C VAL A 574 -26.61 19.52 25.81
N ASP A 575 -27.89 19.46 26.19
CA ASP A 575 -28.24 19.28 27.63
C ASP A 575 -27.77 17.92 28.15
N GLU A 576 -27.24 17.83 29.35
CA GLU A 576 -26.80 16.57 30.00
C GLU A 576 -27.88 15.47 29.99
N LYS A 577 -29.16 15.81 30.17
CA LYS A 577 -30.29 14.87 30.08
C LYS A 577 -30.45 14.16 28.74
N ASN A 578 -29.77 14.67 27.69
CA ASN A 578 -29.75 14.10 26.36
C ASN A 578 -28.48 13.28 26.09
N VAL A 579 -27.54 13.26 27.03
CA VAL A 579 -26.36 12.41 27.01
C VAL A 579 -26.63 11.19 27.88
N LEU A 580 -26.70 10.02 27.24
CA LEU A 580 -27.23 8.81 27.87
C LEU A 580 -26.10 7.79 28.07
N PRO A 581 -25.86 7.35 29.31
CA PRO A 581 -24.80 6.37 29.62
C PRO A 581 -25.30 4.95 29.34
N LEU A 582 -25.56 4.61 28.07
CA LEU A 582 -26.10 3.30 27.66
C LEU A 582 -25.02 2.31 27.24
N GLY A 583 -23.75 2.70 27.34
CA GLY A 583 -22.63 1.90 26.90
C GLY A 583 -22.19 2.19 25.44
N VAL A 584 -21.15 1.54 25.00
CA VAL A 584 -20.57 1.70 23.66
C VAL A 584 -20.69 0.39 22.88
N PRO A 585 -21.56 0.28 21.87
CA PRO A 585 -21.90 -1.00 21.23
C PRO A 585 -20.72 -1.81 20.69
N ARG A 586 -19.67 -1.15 20.18
CA ARG A 586 -18.49 -1.88 19.68
C ARG A 586 -17.73 -2.65 20.76
N THR A 587 -17.90 -2.27 22.04
CA THR A 587 -17.24 -2.95 23.16
C THR A 587 -17.96 -4.23 23.59
N ASP A 588 -19.19 -4.46 23.15
CA ASP A 588 -19.97 -5.65 23.48
C ASP A 588 -19.24 -6.95 23.07
N ARG A 589 -18.43 -6.88 22.00
CA ARG A 589 -17.60 -8.00 21.53
C ARG A 589 -16.58 -8.53 22.55
N PHE A 590 -16.13 -7.69 23.48
CA PHE A 590 -15.20 -8.12 24.55
C PHE A 590 -15.83 -9.06 25.56
N PHE A 591 -17.16 -9.12 25.61
CA PHE A 591 -17.95 -10.02 26.49
C PHE A 591 -18.43 -11.29 25.78
N ASN A 592 -18.25 -11.38 24.45
CA ASN A 592 -18.62 -12.55 23.67
C ASN A 592 -17.44 -13.55 23.58
N GLU A 593 -17.48 -14.61 24.41
CA GLU A 593 -16.41 -15.61 24.47
C GLU A 593 -16.25 -16.41 23.17
N GLU A 594 -17.33 -16.67 22.46
CA GLU A 594 -17.29 -17.34 21.16
C GLU A 594 -16.57 -16.49 20.13
N TYR A 595 -16.91 -15.19 20.06
CA TYR A 595 -16.24 -14.22 19.19
C TYR A 595 -14.75 -14.09 19.52
N LYS A 596 -14.40 -13.97 20.81
CA LYS A 596 -12.98 -13.89 21.25
C LYS A 596 -12.19 -15.13 20.83
N THR A 597 -12.76 -16.29 21.01
CA THR A 597 -12.12 -17.57 20.61
C THR A 597 -11.95 -17.64 19.08
N TYR A 598 -12.97 -17.24 18.33
CA TYR A 598 -12.91 -17.18 16.88
C TYR A 598 -11.80 -16.23 16.40
N ILE A 599 -11.77 -14.99 16.89
CA ILE A 599 -10.74 -14.00 16.52
C ILE A 599 -9.34 -14.48 16.90
N LYS A 600 -9.16 -15.06 18.07
CA LYS A 600 -7.88 -15.64 18.49
C LYS A 600 -7.42 -16.72 17.52
N THR A 601 -8.29 -17.64 17.14
CA THR A 601 -8.00 -18.71 16.17
C THR A 601 -7.62 -18.15 14.80
N VAL A 602 -8.33 -17.12 14.31
CA VAL A 602 -8.03 -16.46 13.03
C VAL A 602 -6.66 -15.80 13.05
N PHE A 603 -6.31 -15.09 14.14
CA PHE A 603 -5.02 -14.41 14.26
C PHE A 603 -3.87 -15.41 14.41
N GLU A 604 -4.02 -16.46 15.24
CA GLU A 604 -3.03 -17.52 15.39
C GLU A 604 -2.80 -18.30 14.07
N GLY A 605 -3.84 -18.50 13.27
CA GLY A 605 -3.72 -19.11 11.95
C GLY A 605 -2.99 -18.22 10.94
N ARG A 606 -3.15 -16.89 11.03
CA ARG A 606 -2.52 -15.91 10.16
C ARG A 606 -1.10 -15.54 10.61
N TYR A 607 -0.87 -15.55 11.93
CA TYR A 607 0.38 -15.18 12.59
C TYR A 607 0.75 -16.26 13.62
N PRO A 608 1.36 -17.39 13.21
CA PRO A 608 1.62 -18.53 14.10
C PRO A 608 2.46 -18.22 15.34
N ALA A 609 3.31 -17.20 15.28
CA ALA A 609 4.13 -16.76 16.41
C ALA A 609 3.29 -16.27 17.60
N LEU A 610 2.06 -15.79 17.38
CA LEU A 610 1.16 -15.37 18.46
C LEU A 610 0.69 -16.53 19.34
N LYS A 611 0.72 -17.78 18.84
CA LYS A 611 0.22 -18.94 19.56
C LYS A 611 1.04 -19.30 20.80
N ASN A 612 2.35 -19.05 20.75
CA ASN A 612 3.31 -19.56 21.75
C ASN A 612 3.97 -18.45 22.59
N LYS A 613 3.66 -17.17 22.31
CA LYS A 613 4.26 -16.02 22.97
C LYS A 613 3.19 -15.03 23.42
N LYS A 614 3.53 -14.27 24.46
CA LYS A 614 2.67 -13.14 24.89
C LYS A 614 2.74 -12.01 23.87
N VAL A 615 1.64 -11.30 23.68
CA VAL A 615 1.51 -10.26 22.68
C VAL A 615 1.62 -8.87 23.32
N ILE A 616 2.63 -8.12 22.93
CA ILE A 616 2.73 -6.69 23.22
C ILE A 616 2.16 -5.94 22.02
N THR A 617 1.17 -5.09 22.23
CA THR A 617 0.66 -4.21 21.16
C THR A 617 1.10 -2.78 21.41
N TYR A 618 1.78 -2.17 20.42
CA TYR A 618 2.09 -0.75 20.39
C TYR A 618 1.08 0.01 19.53
N ALA A 619 0.25 0.82 20.17
CA ALA A 619 -0.84 1.58 19.55
C ALA A 619 -0.71 3.09 19.88
N PRO A 620 0.22 3.82 19.23
CA PRO A 620 0.46 5.24 19.50
C PRO A 620 -0.55 6.15 18.80
N THR A 621 -0.70 7.36 19.35
CA THR A 621 -1.37 8.48 18.67
C THR A 621 -0.47 9.04 17.57
N PHE A 622 -1.06 9.48 16.46
CA PHE A 622 -0.33 10.21 15.41
C PHE A 622 0.13 11.59 15.90
N ARG A 623 1.18 12.14 15.28
CA ARG A 623 1.72 13.49 15.53
C ARG A 623 1.49 14.36 14.30
N GLY A 624 1.50 15.69 14.50
CA GLY A 624 1.42 16.69 13.44
C GLY A 624 0.02 16.93 12.86
N GLY A 625 -0.11 18.04 12.11
CA GLY A 625 -1.31 18.46 11.39
C GLY A 625 -1.63 17.59 10.16
N PRO A 626 -2.74 17.87 9.42
CA PRO A 626 -3.19 17.03 8.28
C PRO A 626 -2.16 16.79 7.17
N GLY A 627 -1.16 17.68 7.00
CA GLY A 627 -0.07 17.52 6.02
C GLY A 627 1.17 16.80 6.57
N GLU A 628 1.33 16.68 7.87
CA GLU A 628 2.51 16.13 8.56
C GLU A 628 2.29 14.67 9.01
N ARG A 629 1.05 14.23 9.11
CA ARG A 629 0.65 12.86 9.51
C ARG A 629 1.27 11.76 8.63
N GLN A 630 1.78 12.12 7.47
CA GLN A 630 2.44 11.20 6.55
C GLN A 630 3.88 10.83 6.95
N GLN A 631 4.48 11.56 7.90
CA GLN A 631 5.88 11.38 8.33
C GLN A 631 5.95 10.90 9.79
N PHE A 632 5.17 9.86 10.14
CA PHE A 632 5.26 9.28 11.48
C PHE A 632 6.64 8.68 11.72
N ILE A 633 7.35 9.20 12.71
CA ILE A 633 8.63 8.66 13.19
C ILE A 633 8.32 7.73 14.37
N MET A 634 8.65 6.46 14.23
CA MET A 634 8.50 5.50 15.31
C MET A 634 9.65 5.61 16.30
N ASN A 635 9.37 6.05 17.52
CA ASN A 635 10.37 6.18 18.59
C ASN A 635 10.59 4.88 19.38
N LEU A 636 9.74 3.87 19.20
CA LEU A 636 9.92 2.56 19.82
C LEU A 636 11.01 1.77 19.06
N ASN A 637 12.07 1.37 19.77
CA ASN A 637 13.18 0.63 19.18
C ASN A 637 12.86 -0.88 19.15
N ILE A 638 12.34 -1.34 18.00
CA ILE A 638 11.91 -2.74 17.80
C ILE A 638 13.07 -3.72 18.05
N ARG A 639 14.28 -3.42 17.55
CA ARG A 639 15.46 -4.30 17.71
C ARG A 639 15.80 -4.51 19.17
N ARG A 640 15.86 -3.44 19.94
CA ARG A 640 16.18 -3.51 21.37
C ARG A 640 15.09 -4.27 22.15
N LEU A 641 13.82 -4.12 21.77
CA LEU A 641 12.75 -4.93 22.35
C LEU A 641 12.91 -6.41 21.99
N ALA A 642 13.21 -6.73 20.73
CA ALA A 642 13.43 -8.10 20.28
C ALA A 642 14.58 -8.79 21.03
N GLU A 643 15.72 -8.10 21.16
CA GLU A 643 16.90 -8.61 21.90
C GLU A 643 16.61 -8.89 23.38
N GLN A 644 15.71 -8.12 23.98
CA GLN A 644 15.46 -8.17 25.41
C GLN A 644 14.20 -8.95 25.82
N LEU A 645 13.23 -9.07 24.93
CA LEU A 645 11.90 -9.64 25.20
C LEU A 645 11.49 -10.74 24.20
N GLY A 646 12.26 -10.96 23.13
CA GLY A 646 11.87 -11.81 22.01
C GLY A 646 11.68 -13.29 22.35
N ASP A 647 12.22 -13.77 23.47
CA ASP A 647 12.02 -15.14 23.91
C ASP A 647 10.57 -15.40 24.38
N GLU A 648 9.98 -14.46 25.10
CA GLU A 648 8.64 -14.60 25.71
C GLU A 648 7.54 -13.85 24.94
N TYR A 649 7.90 -12.80 24.21
CA TYR A 649 6.93 -11.85 23.62
C TYR A 649 7.08 -11.75 22.11
N VAL A 650 5.98 -11.33 21.48
CA VAL A 650 5.94 -10.76 20.12
C VAL A 650 5.37 -9.35 20.19
N LEU A 651 5.75 -8.50 19.23
CA LEU A 651 5.32 -7.12 19.14
C LEU A 651 4.33 -6.93 17.97
N VAL A 652 3.15 -6.42 18.27
CA VAL A 652 2.16 -6.00 17.28
C VAL A 652 2.19 -4.48 17.17
N LEU A 653 2.38 -3.97 15.94
CA LEU A 653 2.32 -2.56 15.63
C LEU A 653 0.94 -2.21 15.06
N LYS A 654 0.17 -1.42 15.79
CA LYS A 654 -1.16 -0.98 15.42
C LYS A 654 -1.21 0.54 15.26
N MET A 655 -0.79 1.00 14.08
CA MET A 655 -0.75 2.44 13.77
C MET A 655 -2.15 2.99 13.48
N HIS A 656 -2.31 4.29 13.73
CA HIS A 656 -3.54 4.99 13.37
C HIS A 656 -3.75 4.98 11.84
N PRO A 657 -5.00 4.81 11.33
CA PRO A 657 -5.29 4.75 9.90
C PRO A 657 -4.84 5.96 9.06
N SER A 658 -4.60 7.11 9.69
CA SER A 658 -4.04 8.30 9.01
C SER A 658 -2.54 8.27 8.80
N VAL A 659 -1.82 7.29 9.36
CA VAL A 659 -0.39 7.07 9.10
C VAL A 659 -0.26 6.32 7.79
N VAL A 660 0.01 7.05 6.70
CA VAL A 660 0.05 6.51 5.32
C VAL A 660 1.39 5.83 5.01
N SER A 661 2.48 6.26 5.63
CA SER A 661 3.79 5.62 5.50
C SER A 661 3.79 4.32 6.32
N GLY A 662 3.89 3.18 5.64
CA GLY A 662 4.00 1.88 6.30
C GLY A 662 5.13 1.92 7.34
N VAL A 663 4.85 1.46 8.55
CA VAL A 663 5.88 1.25 9.57
C VAL A 663 6.69 0.04 9.12
N GLY A 664 7.95 0.27 8.77
CA GLY A 664 8.87 -0.80 8.39
C GLY A 664 9.29 -1.60 9.61
N ILE A 665 9.09 -2.90 9.57
CA ILE A 665 9.68 -3.83 10.52
C ILE A 665 10.98 -4.31 9.86
N PRO A 666 12.15 -4.19 10.51
CA PRO A 666 13.39 -4.75 10.02
C PRO A 666 13.22 -6.23 9.72
N PHE A 667 13.86 -6.68 8.65
CA PHE A 667 13.64 -8.04 8.13
C PHE A 667 13.93 -9.14 9.15
N ASP A 668 15.04 -9.02 9.83
CA ASP A 668 15.49 -9.93 10.88
C ASP A 668 14.59 -9.92 12.14
N LEU A 669 13.59 -9.05 12.19
CA LEU A 669 12.64 -8.93 13.29
C LEU A 669 11.20 -9.32 12.92
N GLN A 670 10.97 -9.87 11.72
CA GLN A 670 9.62 -10.25 11.25
C GLN A 670 9.00 -11.44 12.00
N GLU A 671 9.80 -12.23 12.69
CA GLU A 671 9.29 -13.25 13.61
C GLU A 671 8.93 -12.70 15.00
N PHE A 672 9.46 -11.53 15.33
CA PHE A 672 9.18 -10.84 16.58
C PHE A 672 8.09 -9.78 16.45
N ALA A 673 8.07 -9.02 15.36
CA ALA A 673 7.18 -7.87 15.20
C ALA A 673 6.25 -8.02 13.98
N PHE A 674 4.98 -7.62 14.13
CA PHE A 674 3.94 -7.74 13.12
C PHE A 674 3.20 -6.42 12.93
N ASN A 675 3.06 -5.94 11.68
CA ASN A 675 2.28 -4.74 11.38
C ASN A 675 0.81 -5.12 11.12
N MET A 676 -0.04 -4.87 12.12
CA MET A 676 -1.48 -5.11 12.06
C MET A 676 -2.30 -3.82 11.94
N SER A 677 -1.73 -2.77 11.32
CA SER A 677 -2.41 -1.47 11.18
C SER A 677 -3.69 -1.53 10.33
N SER A 678 -3.82 -2.52 9.45
CA SER A 678 -5.02 -2.78 8.64
C SER A 678 -6.13 -3.56 9.36
N GLU A 679 -5.81 -4.26 10.45
CA GLU A 679 -6.78 -5.05 11.19
C GLU A 679 -7.70 -4.16 12.06
N ASP A 680 -8.86 -4.65 12.47
CA ASP A 680 -9.71 -3.94 13.44
C ASP A 680 -8.97 -3.79 14.78
N ILE A 681 -9.04 -2.60 15.40
CA ILE A 681 -8.31 -2.35 16.65
C ILE A 681 -8.79 -3.25 17.79
N ASN A 682 -10.11 -3.47 17.90
CA ASN A 682 -10.66 -4.26 18.99
C ASN A 682 -10.30 -5.74 18.83
N ASP A 683 -10.21 -6.25 17.60
CA ASP A 683 -9.76 -7.60 17.32
C ASP A 683 -8.26 -7.79 17.66
N VAL A 684 -7.44 -6.77 17.41
CA VAL A 684 -6.05 -6.74 17.86
C VAL A 684 -5.98 -6.74 19.38
N LEU A 685 -6.78 -5.91 20.06
CA LEU A 685 -6.79 -5.83 21.52
C LEU A 685 -7.19 -7.16 22.18
N ILE A 686 -8.13 -7.93 21.63
CA ILE A 686 -8.52 -9.26 22.12
C ILE A 686 -7.27 -10.18 22.23
N ASN A 687 -6.36 -10.07 21.27
CA ASN A 687 -5.13 -10.86 21.23
C ASN A 687 -3.96 -10.24 22.01
N THR A 688 -4.14 -9.08 22.62
CA THR A 688 -3.08 -8.32 23.32
C THR A 688 -2.98 -8.74 24.78
N ASP A 689 -1.77 -8.97 25.27
CA ASP A 689 -1.48 -9.21 26.69
C ASP A 689 -0.98 -7.95 27.40
N ILE A 690 -0.18 -7.11 26.70
CA ILE A 690 0.31 -5.84 27.22
C ILE A 690 0.07 -4.77 26.15
N LEU A 691 -0.62 -3.68 26.50
CA LEU A 691 -0.78 -2.53 25.63
C LEU A 691 0.29 -1.47 25.94
N ILE A 692 1.08 -1.09 24.94
CA ILE A 692 1.90 0.13 24.98
C ILE A 692 1.18 1.19 24.17
N THR A 693 0.82 2.29 24.82
CA THR A 693 0.15 3.42 24.16
C THR A 693 0.74 4.75 24.67
N ASP A 694 0.16 5.85 24.26
CA ASP A 694 0.54 7.18 24.71
C ASP A 694 -0.71 7.99 25.09
N TYR A 695 -1.18 8.87 24.23
CA TYR A 695 -2.35 9.73 24.45
C TYR A 695 -3.59 9.21 23.74
N SER A 696 -3.66 7.91 23.48
CA SER A 696 -4.75 7.28 22.71
C SER A 696 -5.94 6.88 23.60
N SER A 697 -7.15 7.14 23.10
CA SER A 697 -8.38 6.66 23.73
C SER A 697 -8.56 5.13 23.72
N VAL A 698 -7.65 4.41 23.06
CA VAL A 698 -7.65 2.94 23.05
C VAL A 698 -7.53 2.32 24.45
N VAL A 699 -6.99 3.08 25.41
CA VAL A 699 -6.88 2.66 26.79
C VAL A 699 -8.26 2.33 27.42
N PHE A 700 -9.31 3.07 27.06
CA PHE A 700 -10.66 2.77 27.58
C PHE A 700 -11.14 1.40 27.12
N ASP A 701 -11.08 1.12 25.83
CA ASP A 701 -11.50 -0.18 25.29
C ASP A 701 -10.67 -1.33 25.87
N PHE A 702 -9.35 -1.13 26.00
CA PHE A 702 -8.45 -2.17 26.54
C PHE A 702 -8.63 -2.41 28.04
N SER A 703 -8.98 -1.38 28.81
CA SER A 703 -9.20 -1.52 30.26
C SER A 703 -10.34 -2.49 30.62
N ILE A 704 -11.30 -2.71 29.68
CA ILE A 704 -12.39 -3.68 29.85
C ILE A 704 -11.82 -5.10 30.10
N MET A 705 -10.67 -5.42 29.53
CA MET A 705 -10.06 -6.74 29.66
C MET A 705 -9.17 -6.90 30.90
N GLU A 706 -8.99 -5.85 31.69
CA GLU A 706 -8.19 -5.83 32.94
C GLU A 706 -6.76 -6.32 32.74
N LYS A 707 -6.14 -5.98 31.62
CA LYS A 707 -4.78 -6.37 31.26
C LYS A 707 -3.80 -5.18 31.42
N PRO A 708 -2.48 -5.47 31.51
CA PRO A 708 -1.43 -4.47 31.66
C PRO A 708 -1.42 -3.38 30.58
N VAL A 709 -1.33 -2.13 30.98
CA VAL A 709 -1.17 -0.96 30.11
C VAL A 709 0.08 -0.18 30.49
N LEU A 710 0.88 0.20 29.49
CA LEU A 710 2.07 1.02 29.63
C LEU A 710 1.94 2.32 28.80
N PHE A 711 2.25 3.47 29.39
CA PHE A 711 2.19 4.75 28.70
C PHE A 711 3.60 5.21 28.30
N TYR A 712 3.90 5.10 26.99
CA TYR A 712 5.17 5.57 26.44
C TYR A 712 5.03 7.01 25.98
N ALA A 713 5.20 7.94 26.92
CA ALA A 713 4.95 9.37 26.78
C ALA A 713 6.28 10.17 26.67
N TYR A 714 7.08 9.86 25.63
CA TYR A 714 8.41 10.45 25.40
C TYR A 714 8.39 11.96 25.08
N ASP A 715 7.23 12.52 24.71
CA ASP A 715 7.05 13.91 24.29
C ASP A 715 5.89 14.63 25.02
N LEU A 716 5.59 14.22 26.26
CA LEU A 716 4.43 14.67 27.02
C LEU A 716 4.31 16.22 27.10
N GLU A 717 5.40 16.90 27.40
CA GLU A 717 5.39 18.37 27.55
C GLU A 717 5.01 19.08 26.24
N ASN A 718 5.54 18.61 25.11
CA ASN A 718 5.23 19.16 23.80
C ASN A 718 3.77 18.88 23.43
N TYR A 719 3.29 17.67 23.73
CA TYR A 719 1.93 17.27 23.42
C TYR A 719 0.88 18.05 24.22
N LEU A 720 1.14 18.33 25.50
CA LEU A 720 0.30 19.17 26.35
C LEU A 720 0.21 20.62 25.84
N GLY A 721 1.25 21.13 25.21
CA GLY A 721 1.25 22.45 24.58
C GLY A 721 0.37 22.56 23.33
N GLU A 722 0.18 21.47 22.60
CA GLU A 722 -0.60 21.44 21.35
C GLU A 722 -2.08 21.06 21.57
N ARG A 723 -2.36 20.19 22.55
CA ARG A 723 -3.69 19.64 22.85
C ARG A 723 -3.90 19.54 24.34
N ASN A 724 -5.15 19.73 24.77
CA ASN A 724 -5.49 19.63 26.19
C ASN A 724 -6.35 18.38 26.48
N PHE A 725 -6.24 17.92 27.71
CA PHE A 725 -7.01 16.80 28.26
C PHE A 725 -8.13 17.30 29.19
N TYR A 726 -9.12 16.43 29.45
CA TYR A 726 -10.14 16.69 30.47
C TYR A 726 -9.62 16.43 31.89
N TYR A 727 -8.59 15.59 32.01
CA TYR A 727 -7.97 15.19 33.27
C TYR A 727 -6.48 15.48 33.25
N ASP A 728 -5.85 15.58 34.41
CA ASP A 728 -4.38 15.57 34.49
C ASP A 728 -3.85 14.22 34.01
N PHE A 729 -2.91 14.24 33.07
CA PHE A 729 -2.46 13.03 32.42
C PHE A 729 -1.79 12.04 33.39
N GLU A 730 -0.93 12.55 34.28
CA GLU A 730 -0.14 11.70 35.17
C GLU A 730 -0.99 11.05 36.26
N GLU A 731 -2.06 11.72 36.70
CA GLU A 731 -3.02 11.21 37.70
C GLU A 731 -4.09 10.31 37.05
N PHE A 732 -4.37 10.53 35.79
CA PHE A 732 -5.48 9.90 35.09
C PHE A 732 -5.18 8.49 34.59
N VAL A 733 -3.96 8.25 34.05
CA VAL A 733 -3.67 7.01 33.33
C VAL A 733 -3.49 5.81 34.26
N PRO A 734 -4.10 4.63 33.91
CA PRO A 734 -4.14 3.46 34.78
C PRO A 734 -2.88 2.60 34.75
N GLY A 735 -1.75 3.08 34.27
CA GLY A 735 -0.52 2.32 34.16
C GLY A 735 0.72 3.17 34.30
N PRO A 736 1.91 2.56 34.37
CA PRO A 736 3.16 3.31 34.49
C PRO A 736 3.45 4.18 33.27
N ILE A 737 3.96 5.38 33.52
CA ILE A 737 4.39 6.33 32.50
C ILE A 737 5.90 6.20 32.35
N VAL A 738 6.34 5.95 31.11
CA VAL A 738 7.75 5.79 30.75
C VAL A 738 8.11 6.70 29.58
N ARG A 739 9.36 7.14 29.51
CA ARG A 739 9.83 8.12 28.51
C ARG A 739 10.93 7.59 27.61
N THR A 740 11.52 6.46 27.95
CA THR A 740 12.61 5.84 27.19
C THR A 740 12.35 4.36 26.87
N ASN A 741 12.99 3.85 25.82
CA ASN A 741 12.89 2.45 25.45
C ASN A 741 13.38 1.51 26.57
N ASP A 742 14.37 1.93 27.37
CA ASP A 742 14.88 1.16 28.50
C ASP A 742 13.88 1.05 29.65
N GLU A 743 13.13 2.09 29.88
CA GLU A 743 12.04 2.06 30.86
C GLU A 743 10.90 1.15 30.40
N VAL A 744 10.56 1.19 29.09
CA VAL A 744 9.58 0.25 28.52
C VAL A 744 10.00 -1.20 28.81
N ILE A 745 11.24 -1.56 28.47
CA ILE A 745 11.76 -2.91 28.66
C ILE A 745 11.79 -3.29 30.15
N ARG A 746 12.25 -2.38 31.02
CA ARG A 746 12.29 -2.63 32.46
C ARG A 746 10.91 -2.86 33.06
N ALA A 747 9.91 -2.05 32.70
CA ALA A 747 8.55 -2.20 33.19
C ALA A 747 7.93 -3.54 32.78
N ILE A 748 8.16 -3.96 31.54
CA ILE A 748 7.65 -5.27 31.06
C ILE A 748 8.35 -6.41 31.76
N LYS A 749 9.69 -6.40 31.90
CA LYS A 749 10.46 -7.45 32.59
C LYS A 749 10.15 -7.55 34.08
N ALA A 750 9.96 -6.41 34.74
CA ALA A 750 9.60 -6.37 36.14
C ALA A 750 8.15 -6.79 36.39
N ASN A 751 7.33 -6.85 35.34
CA ASN A 751 5.88 -7.04 35.41
C ASN A 751 5.22 -6.07 36.41
N ASP A 752 5.69 -4.80 36.38
CA ASP A 752 5.31 -3.73 37.32
C ASP A 752 4.05 -3.01 36.82
N PHE A 753 2.93 -3.71 36.93
CA PHE A 753 1.61 -3.23 36.51
C PHE A 753 0.60 -3.32 37.62
N ASP A 754 0.00 -2.19 37.97
CA ASP A 754 -1.06 -2.09 38.96
C ASP A 754 -2.43 -2.37 38.30
N LEU A 755 -2.84 -3.63 38.32
CA LEU A 755 -4.13 -4.04 37.75
C LEU A 755 -5.32 -3.51 38.54
N ASP A 756 -5.16 -3.13 39.80
CA ASP A 756 -6.24 -2.53 40.60
C ASP A 756 -6.54 -1.12 40.09
N LYS A 757 -5.52 -0.37 39.63
CA LYS A 757 -5.72 0.89 38.94
C LYS A 757 -6.46 0.71 37.62
N VAL A 758 -6.16 -0.36 36.86
CA VAL A 758 -6.86 -0.67 35.60
C VAL A 758 -8.32 -0.99 35.87
N ARG A 759 -8.62 -1.77 36.94
CA ARG A 759 -9.99 -2.08 37.34
C ARG A 759 -10.75 -0.81 37.77
N ALA A 760 -10.16 -0.01 38.63
CA ALA A 760 -10.77 1.26 39.08
C ALA A 760 -11.04 2.21 37.89
N PHE A 761 -10.10 2.28 36.91
CA PHE A 761 -10.28 3.03 35.68
C PHE A 761 -11.46 2.48 34.85
N LYS A 762 -11.54 1.18 34.65
CA LYS A 762 -12.66 0.53 33.97
C LYS A 762 -14.00 0.85 34.66
N GLU A 763 -14.09 0.66 35.94
CA GLU A 763 -15.31 0.92 36.73
C GLU A 763 -15.74 2.40 36.71
N ARG A 764 -14.79 3.32 36.63
CA ARG A 764 -15.07 4.76 36.52
C ARG A 764 -15.67 5.15 35.17
N PHE A 765 -15.21 4.51 34.08
CA PHE A 765 -15.55 4.93 32.71
C PHE A 765 -16.56 4.04 32.00
N PHE A 766 -17.08 3.02 32.66
CA PHE A 766 -18.13 2.15 32.14
C PHE A 766 -19.13 1.83 33.25
N ASP A 767 -20.39 2.29 33.13
CA ASP A 767 -21.43 2.00 34.09
C ASP A 767 -21.94 0.56 33.98
N ASP A 768 -22.09 0.06 32.72
CA ASP A 768 -22.56 -1.29 32.42
C ASP A 768 -21.48 -2.07 31.64
N LEU A 769 -21.10 -3.22 32.18
CA LEU A 769 -20.05 -4.11 31.66
C LEU A 769 -20.61 -5.52 31.40
N ASP A 770 -21.73 -5.59 30.70
CA ASP A 770 -22.49 -6.82 30.46
C ASP A 770 -22.51 -7.28 28.99
N GLY A 771 -21.94 -6.47 28.09
CA GLY A 771 -21.91 -6.78 26.66
C GLY A 771 -23.25 -6.55 25.93
N ASN A 772 -24.19 -5.79 26.53
CA ASN A 772 -25.51 -5.57 25.98
C ASN A 772 -25.79 -4.10 25.63
N SER A 773 -24.77 -3.30 25.34
CA SER A 773 -24.93 -1.88 25.01
C SER A 773 -25.82 -1.66 23.78
N ALA A 774 -25.66 -2.48 22.74
CA ALA A 774 -26.48 -2.41 21.53
C ALA A 774 -27.95 -2.72 21.83
N GLU A 775 -28.21 -3.74 22.65
CA GLU A 775 -29.57 -4.11 23.09
C GLU A 775 -30.25 -2.95 23.86
N ARG A 776 -29.56 -2.36 24.84
CA ARG A 776 -30.06 -1.21 25.60
C ARG A 776 -30.41 -0.03 24.72
N ILE A 777 -29.50 0.32 23.76
CA ILE A 777 -29.74 1.43 22.84
C ILE A 777 -30.98 1.20 22.00
N VAL A 778 -31.16 0.01 21.44
CA VAL A 778 -32.33 -0.31 20.60
C VAL A 778 -33.61 -0.31 21.46
N LYS A 779 -33.57 -0.89 22.65
CA LYS A 779 -34.72 -1.00 23.55
C LYS A 779 -35.16 0.36 24.09
N GLU A 780 -34.23 1.22 24.48
CA GLU A 780 -34.56 2.50 25.14
C GLU A 780 -34.85 3.62 24.14
N LEU A 781 -34.12 3.64 22.99
CA LEU A 781 -34.21 4.75 22.05
C LEU A 781 -35.16 4.47 20.88
N ILE A 782 -35.37 3.21 20.45
CA ILE A 782 -36.22 2.86 19.31
C ILE A 782 -37.59 2.37 19.81
N LYS A 783 -38.57 3.26 19.78
CA LYS A 783 -39.91 3.00 20.32
C LYS A 783 -40.84 2.29 19.33
#